data_687700e3ac1fdc33ae6a66893ee1f3f1
#
_entry.id   687700e3ac1fdc33ae6a66893ee1f3f1
#
_cell.length_a   1.000
_cell.length_b   1.000
_cell.length_c   1.000
_cell.angle_alpha   90.00
_cell.angle_beta   90.00
_cell.angle_gamma   90.00
#
_symmetry.space_group_name_H-M   'P 1'
#
loop_
_entity.id
_entity.type
_entity.pdbx_description
1 polymer ?
#
loop_
_entity_poly.entity_id
_entity_poly.type
_entity_poly.pdbx_seq_one_letter_code
_entity_poly.pdbx_strand_id
1 'polypeptide(L)'
;MSRGLKRTLGSLLTVIVLYSLLGFFILPGVALRIANQQLANYATVPAKLERLEFNPYTLELTLWGLNIGTPGKEQVAFEKLYANLQINSLWTRALHLQRIELIKPKTELLFDKQGKLNLAQLFKLPASEPAKDEPPGKPFPLRIDEIKLADGYVHFRDMRPSQPIEFLYDTLNFELKNLSTLPEDNADMTLFAAGPDGGQIDWVGRISLIPITSEGTLKVTDSKMKLWWPYVRDALPLALEDGVLNFSTAYTLNLAKETELKLTNVSASVAPFALNTPDGRPLVRLQRLDVSETSVDLAKQLVTVGKIRSQKLETWAAREADGQLDWQKLFASQPGKPAAPQTPAVDDKAAEPDPATEASAKAKPATQSTPWQVLLRDVQLRNYMVHLADRVPQEPVALDVGPLNLDIQNFDSLNKSPFTLKLDTGLGKQGNLTAAGDVNLNPVSAQLNVTTRDIDLRLAQAYISPFIRLEMRSGMLDSDLAVNLKSTEPLAFSVTGKAQVNQLHTLDTLKQRDFLKWQQLQLEGLDYQHGTGLSIAKVNMDQPYARFMINEDRTTNIDDLLIPQPDDKTASQPKPARTQPKAKAENPLAIYVGEVNIKDGSANFADMTLTPNFATAVQQLNGRIGTIDNRKATPAPVDIQGKVDRYAPVTIKGSLNPFDPMASLDITTSFKRVELTNLTPYSGKFAGFRIRKGRLNLDLHYLITKGQLKAQNKVLVEQLQLGERVDSPDALDLPIRLAVALLKDTQGRISLELPIEGDLNNPQFSVMPIIWQTLRNLVLRAAQAPFKMLGGLVAGGSSEDLGSVSFAPGSSDLSAEAQSALDKLSVALKERPDLKLEIEGTSAASSDGPLIAQQRLEREYQYTYYKILQRRGDKVPARAGLIQVPEEEKAPMLEGIYRTRLKQQPPAEWANLGKEQRANQMRAAVLKFWSSNEVLLRELGQGRASSIKDYLVDKGKLEDARVYFVDAHLGQAQPDGKVISPLHLDSE
;
A
#
# COMPACT_ATOMS: atom_id res chain seq x y z
N MET A 1 -45.97 -113.70 -17.37
CA MET A 1 -44.61 -113.28 -17.79
C MET A 1 -43.79 -114.56 -18.21
N SER A 2 -43.29 -114.51 -19.45
CA SER A 2 -42.47 -115.66 -20.01
C SER A 2 -41.19 -115.77 -19.24
N ARG A 3 -40.62 -117.05 -19.15
CA ARG A 3 -39.34 -117.29 -18.43
C ARG A 3 -38.23 -116.43 -19.02
N GLY A 4 -38.24 -116.00 -20.25
CA GLY A 4 -37.27 -115.12 -20.88
C GLY A 4 -37.40 -113.73 -20.36
N LEU A 5 -38.59 -113.15 -20.13
CA LEU A 5 -38.79 -111.78 -19.60
C LEU A 5 -38.33 -111.69 -18.10
N LYS A 6 -38.53 -112.75 -17.33
CA LYS A 6 -38.01 -112.77 -15.94
C LYS A 6 -36.47 -112.78 -15.91
N ARG A 7 -35.78 -113.49 -16.78
CA ARG A 7 -34.30 -113.45 -16.88
C ARG A 7 -33.79 -112.08 -17.35
N THR A 8 -34.43 -111.52 -18.37
CA THR A 8 -34.05 -110.18 -18.87
C THR A 8 -34.27 -109.07 -17.78
N LEU A 9 -35.43 -109.09 -17.08
CA LEU A 9 -35.73 -108.25 -15.97
C LEU A 9 -34.73 -108.44 -14.77
N GLY A 10 -34.44 -109.77 -14.47
CA GLY A 10 -33.44 -110.10 -13.43
C GLY A 10 -32.00 -109.53 -13.77
N SER A 11 -31.57 -109.76 -15.07
CA SER A 11 -30.29 -109.24 -15.56
C SER A 11 -30.27 -107.75 -15.54
N LEU A 12 -31.38 -107.10 -15.99
CA LEU A 12 -31.49 -105.64 -15.97
C LEU A 12 -31.44 -105.06 -14.56
N LEU A 13 -32.14 -105.78 -13.61
CA LEU A 13 -32.07 -105.34 -12.17
C LEU A 13 -30.67 -105.50 -11.58
N THR A 14 -30.04 -106.62 -11.93
CA THR A 14 -28.58 -106.85 -11.46
C THR A 14 -27.66 -105.77 -12.03
N VAL A 15 -27.81 -105.44 -13.32
CA VAL A 15 -27.02 -104.34 -13.94
C VAL A 15 -27.31 -102.98 -13.26
N ILE A 16 -28.58 -102.68 -12.97
CA ILE A 16 -28.94 -101.45 -12.25
C ILE A 16 -28.36 -101.46 -10.83
N VAL A 17 -28.47 -102.58 -10.14
CA VAL A 17 -27.91 -102.66 -8.76
C VAL A 17 -26.36 -102.54 -8.78
N LEU A 18 -25.68 -103.26 -9.74
CA LEU A 18 -24.22 -103.10 -9.86
C LEU A 18 -23.82 -101.69 -10.27
N TYR A 19 -24.54 -101.07 -11.20
CA TYR A 19 -24.38 -99.65 -11.59
C TYR A 19 -24.57 -98.71 -10.43
N SER A 20 -25.61 -98.95 -9.60
CA SER A 20 -25.84 -98.15 -8.40
C SER A 20 -24.75 -98.28 -7.38
N LEU A 21 -24.33 -99.57 -7.09
CA LEU A 21 -23.23 -99.83 -6.14
C LEU A 21 -21.91 -99.23 -6.61
N LEU A 22 -21.58 -99.36 -7.89
CA LEU A 22 -20.41 -98.75 -8.49
C LEU A 22 -20.46 -97.26 -8.39
N GLY A 23 -21.58 -96.61 -8.80
CA GLY A 23 -21.74 -95.17 -8.89
C GLY A 23 -21.83 -94.51 -7.49
N PHE A 24 -22.62 -94.99 -6.54
CA PHE A 24 -22.83 -94.38 -5.26
C PHE A 24 -21.77 -94.69 -4.18
N PHE A 25 -21.09 -95.84 -4.26
CA PHE A 25 -20.22 -96.26 -3.20
C PHE A 25 -18.77 -96.47 -3.65
N ILE A 26 -18.49 -97.18 -4.74
CA ILE A 26 -17.15 -97.55 -5.16
C ILE A 26 -16.48 -96.34 -5.80
N LEU A 27 -17.10 -95.71 -6.77
CA LEU A 27 -16.59 -94.57 -7.50
C LEU A 27 -16.30 -93.36 -6.65
N PRO A 28 -17.22 -92.96 -5.71
CA PRO A 28 -16.94 -91.81 -4.82
C PRO A 28 -15.77 -92.12 -3.91
N GLY A 29 -15.68 -93.34 -3.33
CA GLY A 29 -14.59 -93.72 -2.41
C GLY A 29 -13.23 -93.73 -3.10
N VAL A 30 -13.16 -94.30 -4.33
CA VAL A 30 -11.93 -94.29 -5.13
C VAL A 30 -11.58 -92.89 -5.58
N ALA A 31 -12.51 -92.15 -6.06
CA ALA A 31 -12.30 -90.78 -6.48
C ALA A 31 -11.86 -89.82 -5.33
N LEU A 32 -12.43 -90.02 -4.11
CA LEU A 32 -12.01 -89.26 -2.94
C LEU A 32 -10.53 -89.61 -2.54
N ARG A 33 -10.17 -90.90 -2.61
CA ARG A 33 -8.78 -91.36 -2.33
C ARG A 33 -7.82 -90.72 -3.38
N ILE A 34 -8.15 -90.81 -4.63
CA ILE A 34 -7.37 -90.16 -5.72
C ILE A 34 -7.30 -88.71 -5.55
N ALA A 35 -8.41 -87.98 -5.32
CA ALA A 35 -8.42 -86.60 -5.08
C ALA A 35 -7.52 -86.17 -3.92
N ASN A 36 -7.63 -86.83 -2.76
CA ASN A 36 -6.75 -86.55 -1.61
C ASN A 36 -5.28 -86.86 -1.88
N GLN A 37 -4.99 -87.99 -2.64
CA GLN A 37 -3.64 -88.28 -3.06
C GLN A 37 -3.06 -87.21 -4.01
N GLN A 38 -3.84 -86.73 -4.95
CA GLN A 38 -3.41 -85.69 -5.87
C GLN A 38 -3.27 -84.34 -5.11
N LEU A 39 -4.17 -84.00 -4.21
CA LEU A 39 -4.04 -82.83 -3.35
C LEU A 39 -2.74 -82.93 -2.52
N ALA A 40 -2.43 -84.08 -1.91
CA ALA A 40 -1.20 -84.27 -1.16
C ALA A 40 0.07 -84.18 -2.04
N ASN A 41 0.01 -84.60 -3.31
CA ASN A 41 1.16 -84.62 -4.23
C ASN A 41 1.46 -83.18 -4.77
N TYR A 42 0.41 -82.44 -5.09
CA TYR A 42 0.55 -81.18 -5.76
C TYR A 42 0.41 -79.95 -4.83
N ALA A 43 -0.31 -80.06 -3.72
CA ALA A 43 -0.44 -78.95 -2.79
C ALA A 43 0.89 -78.73 -2.05
N THR A 44 1.26 -77.44 -1.86
CA THR A 44 2.42 -76.99 -1.05
C THR A 44 2.15 -76.95 0.44
N VAL A 45 0.88 -76.97 0.78
CA VAL A 45 0.33 -76.88 2.15
C VAL A 45 -0.60 -78.13 2.38
N PRO A 46 -0.91 -78.51 3.65
CA PRO A 46 -1.88 -79.57 3.87
C PRO A 46 -3.19 -79.27 3.13
N ALA A 47 -3.63 -80.32 2.37
CA ALA A 47 -4.89 -80.20 1.63
C ALA A 47 -5.71 -81.49 1.78
N LYS A 48 -6.98 -81.38 2.09
CA LYS A 48 -7.87 -82.48 2.33
C LYS A 48 -9.30 -82.18 1.86
N LEU A 49 -9.88 -83.19 1.17
CA LEU A 49 -11.32 -83.19 0.86
C LEU A 49 -11.96 -84.21 1.79
N GLU A 50 -13.03 -83.82 2.49
CA GLU A 50 -13.62 -84.69 3.53
C GLU A 50 -14.52 -85.82 2.91
N ARG A 51 -15.34 -85.43 1.95
CA ARG A 51 -16.31 -86.33 1.34
C ARG A 51 -16.57 -86.05 -0.12
N LEU A 52 -16.78 -87.10 -0.90
CA LEU A 52 -17.19 -86.98 -2.30
C LEU A 52 -18.38 -87.88 -2.53
N GLU A 53 -19.43 -87.37 -3.09
CA GLU A 53 -20.65 -88.04 -3.45
C GLU A 53 -20.89 -87.95 -4.92
N PHE A 54 -21.35 -88.98 -5.58
CA PHE A 54 -21.68 -89.04 -6.96
C PHE A 54 -22.99 -89.78 -7.21
N ASN A 55 -23.92 -89.19 -7.87
CA ASN A 55 -25.16 -89.79 -8.29
C ASN A 55 -25.02 -90.20 -9.77
N PRO A 56 -24.89 -91.56 -10.05
CA PRO A 56 -24.69 -91.99 -11.44
C PRO A 56 -25.92 -91.83 -12.37
N TYR A 57 -27.11 -91.60 -11.78
CA TYR A 57 -28.34 -91.42 -12.58
C TYR A 57 -28.59 -90.04 -13.03
N THR A 58 -28.30 -89.09 -12.16
CA THR A 58 -28.49 -87.67 -12.40
C THR A 58 -27.17 -86.94 -12.78
N LEU A 59 -26.02 -87.69 -12.74
CA LEU A 59 -24.68 -87.18 -12.97
C LEU A 59 -24.30 -86.00 -12.05
N GLU A 60 -24.74 -86.03 -10.83
CA GLU A 60 -24.49 -85.07 -9.81
C GLU A 60 -23.24 -85.44 -8.99
N LEU A 61 -22.34 -84.49 -8.92
CA LEU A 61 -21.11 -84.61 -8.08
C LEU A 61 -21.23 -83.60 -6.93
N THR A 62 -21.09 -84.07 -5.68
CA THR A 62 -20.99 -83.19 -4.51
C THR A 62 -19.66 -83.42 -3.78
N LEU A 63 -18.94 -82.37 -3.57
CA LEU A 63 -17.72 -82.37 -2.77
C LEU A 63 -17.99 -81.63 -1.46
N TRP A 64 -17.59 -82.24 -0.33
CA TRP A 64 -17.81 -81.62 0.98
C TRP A 64 -16.49 -81.41 1.68
N GLY A 65 -16.38 -80.20 2.38
CA GLY A 65 -15.33 -79.95 3.33
C GLY A 65 -13.92 -79.93 2.68
N LEU A 66 -13.75 -79.18 1.58
CA LEU A 66 -12.40 -78.96 1.08
C LEU A 66 -11.71 -77.96 2.01
N ASN A 67 -10.51 -78.32 2.49
CA ASN A 67 -9.63 -77.49 3.26
C ASN A 67 -8.22 -77.53 2.68
N ILE A 68 -7.67 -76.40 2.29
CA ILE A 68 -6.27 -76.24 1.83
C ILE A 68 -5.62 -75.19 2.74
N GLY A 69 -4.69 -75.64 3.55
CA GLY A 69 -4.02 -74.89 4.59
C GLY A 69 -3.93 -75.63 5.91
N THR A 70 -3.32 -75.04 6.90
CA THR A 70 -3.28 -75.58 8.26
C THR A 70 -4.62 -75.32 8.95
N PRO A 71 -5.11 -76.25 9.77
CA PRO A 71 -6.35 -76.08 10.53
C PRO A 71 -6.40 -74.71 11.25
N GLY A 72 -7.45 -73.97 11.04
CA GLY A 72 -7.63 -72.59 11.57
C GLY A 72 -6.89 -71.52 10.81
N LYS A 73 -6.13 -71.84 9.76
CA LYS A 73 -5.48 -70.88 8.83
C LYS A 73 -5.61 -71.41 7.39
N GLU A 74 -6.82 -71.81 7.06
CA GLU A 74 -7.15 -72.31 5.72
C GLU A 74 -6.99 -71.15 4.72
N GLN A 75 -6.26 -71.42 3.61
CA GLN A 75 -6.09 -70.47 2.53
C GLN A 75 -7.22 -70.55 1.50
N VAL A 76 -7.72 -71.80 1.28
CA VAL A 76 -8.90 -72.06 0.48
C VAL A 76 -9.70 -73.16 1.17
N ALA A 77 -10.98 -72.94 1.38
CA ALA A 77 -11.91 -73.87 1.93
C ALA A 77 -13.30 -73.71 1.33
N PHE A 78 -14.10 -74.76 1.37
CA PHE A 78 -15.54 -74.62 1.17
C PHE A 78 -16.29 -75.68 1.96
N GLU A 79 -17.57 -75.38 2.27
CA GLU A 79 -18.44 -76.37 2.92
C GLU A 79 -18.95 -77.39 1.91
N LYS A 80 -19.44 -76.93 0.74
CA LYS A 80 -20.03 -77.79 -0.31
C LYS A 80 -19.68 -77.21 -1.68
N LEU A 81 -19.26 -78.07 -2.60
CA LEU A 81 -19.25 -77.84 -4.04
C LEU A 81 -20.14 -78.85 -4.69
N TYR A 82 -21.20 -78.42 -5.36
CA TYR A 82 -22.11 -79.26 -6.14
C TYR A 82 -21.94 -78.93 -7.61
N ALA A 83 -21.92 -80.00 -8.46
CA ALA A 83 -21.91 -79.90 -9.92
C ALA A 83 -22.84 -80.93 -10.56
N ASN A 84 -23.68 -80.53 -11.47
CA ASN A 84 -24.59 -81.42 -12.20
C ASN A 84 -24.28 -81.38 -13.70
N LEU A 85 -23.78 -82.55 -14.17
CA LEU A 85 -23.46 -82.77 -15.59
C LEU A 85 -24.73 -83.30 -16.32
N GLN A 86 -25.07 -82.67 -17.42
CA GLN A 86 -26.22 -83.06 -18.24
C GLN A 86 -25.84 -84.18 -19.25
N ILE A 87 -26.66 -85.17 -19.34
CA ILE A 87 -26.44 -86.32 -20.23
C ILE A 87 -26.46 -85.92 -21.72
N ASN A 88 -27.12 -84.77 -22.06
CA ASN A 88 -27.10 -84.26 -23.39
C ASN A 88 -25.75 -83.80 -23.91
N SER A 89 -24.77 -83.63 -23.02
CA SER A 89 -23.34 -83.39 -23.38
C SER A 89 -22.80 -84.34 -24.39
N LEU A 90 -23.31 -85.64 -24.40
CA LEU A 90 -22.86 -86.67 -25.33
C LEU A 90 -23.21 -86.41 -26.81
N TRP A 91 -24.28 -85.74 -27.07
CA TRP A 91 -24.79 -85.44 -28.44
C TRP A 91 -24.81 -84.00 -28.86
N THR A 92 -24.73 -83.03 -27.89
CA THR A 92 -24.63 -81.61 -28.19
C THR A 92 -23.21 -81.17 -28.56
N ARG A 93 -22.23 -82.07 -28.43
CA ARG A 93 -20.80 -81.82 -28.67
C ARG A 93 -20.26 -80.66 -27.80
N ALA A 94 -20.85 -80.42 -26.64
CA ALA A 94 -20.46 -79.43 -25.66
C ALA A 94 -20.58 -80.01 -24.24
N LEU A 95 -19.67 -79.74 -23.38
CA LEU A 95 -19.83 -80.08 -21.98
C LEU A 95 -20.91 -79.24 -21.39
N HIS A 96 -22.04 -79.80 -21.03
CA HIS A 96 -23.21 -79.13 -20.49
C HIS A 96 -23.34 -79.44 -18.98
N LEU A 97 -23.15 -78.45 -18.18
CA LEU A 97 -23.38 -78.47 -16.71
C LEU A 97 -24.68 -77.66 -16.46
N GLN A 98 -25.65 -78.27 -15.73
CA GLN A 98 -26.87 -77.63 -15.36
C GLN A 98 -26.62 -76.60 -14.25
N ARG A 99 -25.87 -77.00 -13.23
CA ARG A 99 -25.55 -76.20 -12.07
C ARG A 99 -24.19 -76.51 -11.48
N ILE A 100 -23.50 -75.38 -11.12
CA ILE A 100 -22.34 -75.44 -10.19
C ILE A 100 -22.74 -74.62 -8.98
N GLU A 101 -22.77 -75.20 -7.78
CA GLU A 101 -23.08 -74.48 -6.56
C GLU A 101 -21.93 -74.60 -5.57
N LEU A 102 -21.42 -73.44 -5.09
CA LEU A 102 -20.33 -73.39 -4.10
C LEU A 102 -20.90 -72.67 -2.85
N ILE A 103 -20.93 -73.38 -1.75
CA ILE A 103 -21.49 -72.92 -0.46
C ILE A 103 -20.37 -72.66 0.52
N LYS A 104 -20.42 -71.47 1.13
CA LYS A 104 -19.48 -70.95 2.10
C LYS A 104 -18.00 -71.15 1.67
N PRO A 105 -17.63 -70.71 0.47
CA PRO A 105 -16.23 -70.66 0.12
C PRO A 105 -15.50 -69.66 1.01
N LYS A 106 -14.35 -70.06 1.49
CA LYS A 106 -13.45 -69.20 2.23
C LYS A 106 -12.13 -69.10 1.45
N THR A 107 -11.67 -67.87 1.23
CA THR A 107 -10.46 -67.59 0.48
C THR A 107 -9.63 -66.52 1.19
N GLU A 108 -8.37 -66.82 1.45
CA GLU A 108 -7.36 -65.89 1.95
C GLU A 108 -6.50 -65.47 0.76
N LEU A 109 -6.60 -64.21 0.36
CA LEU A 109 -5.80 -63.61 -0.71
C LEU A 109 -4.68 -62.78 -0.11
N LEU A 110 -3.45 -63.22 -0.18
CA LEU A 110 -2.31 -62.51 0.37
C LEU A 110 -1.27 -62.22 -0.73
N PHE A 111 -1.01 -60.92 -0.97
CA PHE A 111 0.15 -60.49 -1.70
C PHE A 111 1.31 -60.21 -0.73
N ASP A 112 2.43 -60.89 -0.93
CA ASP A 112 3.66 -60.66 -0.16
C ASP A 112 4.33 -59.31 -0.59
N LYS A 113 5.41 -58.93 0.11
CA LYS A 113 6.17 -57.73 -0.19
C LYS A 113 6.78 -57.72 -1.60
N GLN A 114 6.96 -58.84 -2.22
CA GLN A 114 7.46 -59.04 -3.57
C GLN A 114 6.35 -59.08 -4.62
N GLY A 115 5.09 -58.96 -4.21
CA GLY A 115 3.92 -59.02 -5.08
C GLY A 115 3.49 -60.42 -5.51
N LYS A 116 3.96 -61.46 -4.87
CA LYS A 116 3.55 -62.83 -5.15
C LYS A 116 2.27 -63.16 -4.41
N LEU A 117 1.29 -63.68 -5.13
CA LEU A 117 0.02 -64.13 -4.56
C LEU A 117 0.19 -65.50 -3.91
N ASN A 118 -0.28 -65.67 -2.66
CA ASN A 118 -0.24 -66.93 -1.92
C ASN A 118 -0.94 -68.04 -2.72
N LEU A 119 -2.08 -67.82 -3.36
CA LEU A 119 -2.82 -68.81 -4.12
C LEU A 119 -2.02 -69.40 -5.31
N ALA A 120 -1.16 -68.54 -5.94
CA ALA A 120 -0.27 -69.03 -7.02
C ALA A 120 0.81 -70.00 -6.55
N GLN A 121 1.02 -70.05 -5.23
CA GLN A 121 2.04 -70.96 -4.61
C GLN A 121 1.41 -72.20 -3.95
N LEU A 122 0.04 -72.29 -3.98
CA LEU A 122 -0.64 -73.42 -3.35
C LEU A 122 -0.42 -74.74 -4.04
N PHE A 123 -0.11 -74.75 -5.32
CA PHE A 123 0.08 -75.96 -6.10
C PHE A 123 1.44 -75.97 -6.84
N LYS A 124 2.12 -77.09 -6.81
CA LYS A 124 3.33 -77.40 -7.64
C LYS A 124 2.83 -77.76 -9.03
N LEU A 125 2.57 -76.75 -9.87
CA LEU A 125 2.23 -77.00 -11.25
C LEU A 125 3.49 -77.49 -12.03
N PRO A 126 3.37 -78.51 -12.85
CA PRO A 126 4.47 -78.93 -13.72
C PRO A 126 4.82 -77.78 -14.65
N ALA A 127 6.08 -77.56 -14.91
CA ALA A 127 6.56 -76.58 -15.85
C ALA A 127 5.83 -76.79 -17.20
N SER A 128 5.03 -75.82 -17.65
CA SER A 128 4.45 -75.92 -18.98
C SER A 128 5.58 -75.82 -20.00
N GLU A 129 5.66 -76.69 -20.93
CA GLU A 129 6.51 -76.55 -22.12
C GLU A 129 6.18 -75.22 -22.81
N PRO A 130 7.13 -74.46 -23.33
CA PRO A 130 6.85 -73.25 -24.05
C PRO A 130 5.85 -73.51 -25.21
N ALA A 131 4.75 -72.81 -25.21
CA ALA A 131 3.74 -72.99 -26.22
C ALA A 131 4.37 -72.80 -27.63
N LYS A 132 4.34 -73.81 -28.47
CA LYS A 132 4.60 -73.72 -29.88
C LYS A 132 3.68 -72.65 -30.45
N ASP A 133 4.15 -71.80 -31.35
CA ASP A 133 3.40 -70.77 -32.12
C ASP A 133 2.30 -71.47 -33.00
N GLU A 134 1.32 -72.10 -32.36
CA GLU A 134 0.11 -72.55 -33.05
C GLU A 134 -0.99 -71.44 -32.86
N PRO A 135 -1.73 -71.14 -33.92
CA PRO A 135 -2.86 -70.24 -33.82
C PRO A 135 -3.81 -70.78 -32.74
N PRO A 136 -4.40 -69.88 -31.89
CA PRO A 136 -5.26 -70.29 -30.81
C PRO A 136 -6.39 -71.18 -31.32
N GLY A 137 -6.37 -72.49 -30.87
CA GLY A 137 -7.42 -73.44 -31.21
C GLY A 137 -8.82 -72.91 -30.84
N LYS A 138 -9.86 -73.44 -31.53
CA LYS A 138 -11.22 -73.06 -31.15
C LYS A 138 -11.47 -73.44 -29.69
N PRO A 139 -12.07 -72.59 -28.90
CA PRO A 139 -12.38 -72.89 -27.48
C PRO A 139 -13.18 -74.17 -27.34
N PHE A 140 -12.89 -74.89 -26.27
CA PHE A 140 -13.65 -76.14 -25.93
C PHE A 140 -15.12 -75.76 -25.72
N PRO A 141 -16.09 -76.42 -26.42
CA PRO A 141 -17.51 -76.11 -26.27
C PRO A 141 -17.99 -76.45 -24.86
N LEU A 142 -18.37 -75.42 -24.14
CA LEU A 142 -18.85 -75.51 -22.74
C LEU A 142 -20.17 -74.73 -22.62
N ARG A 143 -21.09 -75.32 -21.87
CA ARG A 143 -22.33 -74.61 -21.44
C ARG A 143 -22.58 -74.89 -19.97
N ILE A 144 -22.88 -73.84 -19.20
CA ILE A 144 -23.26 -73.96 -17.79
C ILE A 144 -24.50 -73.11 -17.56
N ASP A 145 -25.62 -73.77 -17.22
CA ASP A 145 -26.88 -73.03 -17.06
C ASP A 145 -26.87 -72.18 -15.80
N GLU A 146 -26.24 -72.59 -14.68
CA GLU A 146 -26.15 -71.82 -13.47
C GLU A 146 -24.84 -72.12 -12.71
N ILE A 147 -24.13 -71.05 -12.39
CA ILE A 147 -23.04 -71.05 -11.37
C ILE A 147 -23.51 -70.20 -10.22
N LYS A 148 -23.57 -70.78 -9.02
CA LYS A 148 -23.99 -70.07 -7.81
C LYS A 148 -22.90 -70.21 -6.70
N LEU A 149 -22.55 -69.08 -6.10
CA LEU A 149 -21.75 -69.03 -4.92
C LEU A 149 -22.56 -68.33 -3.83
N ALA A 150 -22.70 -68.98 -2.69
CA ALA A 150 -23.51 -68.47 -1.59
C ALA A 150 -22.65 -68.37 -0.30
N ASP A 151 -22.87 -67.30 0.44
CA ASP A 151 -22.25 -67.05 1.73
C ASP A 151 -20.70 -67.15 1.74
N GLY A 152 -20.09 -66.67 0.66
CA GLY A 152 -18.63 -66.65 0.51
C GLY A 152 -17.96 -65.69 1.48
N TYR A 153 -16.73 -66.08 1.86
CA TYR A 153 -15.86 -65.31 2.69
C TYR A 153 -14.54 -65.07 1.96
N VAL A 154 -14.18 -63.79 1.79
CA VAL A 154 -12.93 -63.40 1.16
C VAL A 154 -12.17 -62.44 2.09
N HIS A 155 -10.98 -62.85 2.49
CA HIS A 155 -10.07 -62.01 3.24
C HIS A 155 -8.84 -61.68 2.37
N PHE A 156 -8.76 -60.41 2.00
CA PHE A 156 -7.71 -59.88 1.14
C PHE A 156 -6.67 -59.11 1.96
N ARG A 157 -5.40 -59.42 1.80
CA ARG A 157 -4.28 -58.69 2.40
C ARG A 157 -3.20 -58.41 1.35
N ASP A 158 -2.81 -57.11 1.28
CA ASP A 158 -1.69 -56.72 0.43
C ASP A 158 -0.57 -56.07 1.28
N MET A 159 0.59 -56.72 1.26
CA MET A 159 1.77 -56.34 2.03
C MET A 159 2.73 -55.44 1.24
N ARG A 160 2.42 -55.08 -0.01
CA ARG A 160 3.29 -54.25 -0.85
C ARG A 160 3.37 -52.79 -0.41
N PRO A 161 2.26 -52.15 -0.02
CA PRO A 161 2.32 -50.77 0.49
C PRO A 161 3.08 -50.69 1.81
N SER A 162 3.58 -49.49 2.16
CA SER A 162 4.27 -49.23 3.43
C SER A 162 3.43 -49.59 4.66
N GLN A 163 2.11 -49.48 4.54
CA GLN A 163 1.12 -50.07 5.46
C GLN A 163 0.34 -51.16 4.76
N PRO A 164 0.26 -52.38 5.35
CA PRO A 164 -0.55 -53.45 4.81
C PRO A 164 -2.01 -53.03 4.65
N ILE A 165 -2.61 -53.47 3.55
CA ILE A 165 -4.02 -53.30 3.27
C ILE A 165 -4.76 -54.58 3.60
N GLU A 166 -5.91 -54.41 4.21
CA GLU A 166 -6.74 -55.54 4.61
C GLU A 166 -8.22 -55.23 4.33
N PHE A 167 -8.85 -56.16 3.56
CA PHE A 167 -10.27 -56.13 3.25
C PHE A 167 -10.89 -57.44 3.68
N LEU A 168 -12.03 -57.36 4.29
CA LEU A 168 -12.82 -58.52 4.65
C LEU A 168 -14.20 -58.39 4.03
N TYR A 169 -14.58 -59.39 3.23
CA TYR A 169 -15.95 -59.55 2.78
C TYR A 169 -16.43 -60.91 3.34
N ASP A 170 -17.34 -60.89 4.27
CA ASP A 170 -17.87 -62.09 4.94
C ASP A 170 -19.22 -62.55 4.38
N THR A 171 -19.78 -61.76 3.49
CA THR A 171 -20.97 -62.08 2.75
C THR A 171 -20.71 -61.83 1.27
N LEU A 172 -20.36 -62.89 0.56
CA LEU A 172 -20.14 -62.88 -0.87
C LEU A 172 -21.13 -63.78 -1.54
N ASN A 173 -22.00 -63.26 -2.42
CA ASN A 173 -22.93 -64.02 -3.22
C ASN A 173 -22.67 -63.73 -4.71
N PHE A 174 -22.54 -64.76 -5.50
CA PHE A 174 -22.31 -64.65 -6.94
C PHE A 174 -23.23 -65.65 -7.67
N GLU A 175 -23.88 -65.18 -8.70
CA GLU A 175 -24.72 -65.97 -9.58
C GLU A 175 -24.41 -65.62 -11.04
N LEU A 176 -24.17 -66.66 -11.85
CA LEU A 176 -23.92 -66.54 -13.27
C LEU A 176 -24.82 -67.55 -14.02
N LYS A 177 -25.70 -67.06 -14.87
CA LYS A 177 -26.64 -67.91 -15.62
C LYS A 177 -26.28 -67.96 -17.08
N ASN A 178 -26.48 -69.15 -17.73
CA ASN A 178 -26.33 -69.35 -19.17
C ASN A 178 -24.92 -69.09 -19.69
N LEU A 179 -23.88 -69.38 -18.93
CA LEU A 179 -22.51 -69.26 -19.41
C LEU A 179 -22.23 -70.26 -20.54
N SER A 180 -21.75 -69.75 -21.67
CA SER A 180 -21.46 -70.53 -22.83
C SER A 180 -20.20 -70.04 -23.57
N THR A 181 -19.46 -70.99 -24.12
CA THR A 181 -18.38 -70.68 -25.08
C THR A 181 -18.83 -70.73 -26.52
N LEU A 182 -20.14 -70.86 -26.77
CA LEU A 182 -20.71 -70.76 -28.10
C LEU A 182 -20.80 -69.27 -28.50
N PRO A 183 -20.56 -68.95 -29.80
CA PRO A 183 -20.62 -67.59 -30.28
C PRO A 183 -22.01 -66.94 -30.02
N GLU A 184 -22.01 -65.66 -29.61
CA GLU A 184 -23.17 -64.82 -29.37
C GLU A 184 -24.07 -65.20 -28.17
N ASP A 185 -23.71 -66.21 -27.39
CA ASP A 185 -24.36 -66.48 -26.11
C ASP A 185 -23.93 -65.50 -25.04
N ASN A 186 -24.91 -65.04 -24.25
CA ASN A 186 -24.69 -64.14 -23.11
C ASN A 186 -25.06 -64.79 -21.79
N ALA A 187 -24.18 -64.66 -20.80
CA ALA A 187 -24.45 -65.08 -19.43
C ALA A 187 -24.89 -63.89 -18.58
N ASP A 188 -25.96 -64.04 -17.83
CA ASP A 188 -26.40 -63.06 -16.85
C ASP A 188 -25.59 -63.23 -15.56
N MET A 189 -25.00 -62.15 -15.03
CA MET A 189 -24.17 -62.15 -13.85
C MET A 189 -24.74 -61.24 -12.77
N THR A 190 -24.73 -61.74 -11.55
CA THR A 190 -24.94 -60.93 -10.33
C THR A 190 -23.88 -61.26 -9.31
N LEU A 191 -23.28 -60.20 -8.74
CA LEU A 191 -22.32 -60.29 -7.61
C LEU A 191 -22.82 -59.34 -6.52
N PHE A 192 -22.89 -59.87 -5.31
CA PHE A 192 -23.07 -59.09 -4.10
C PHE A 192 -21.98 -59.42 -3.12
N ALA A 193 -21.29 -58.41 -2.61
CA ALA A 193 -20.29 -58.55 -1.55
C ALA A 193 -20.51 -57.51 -0.49
N ALA A 194 -20.50 -57.91 0.78
CA ALA A 194 -20.56 -57.01 1.93
C ALA A 194 -19.57 -57.45 2.99
N GLY A 195 -19.07 -56.49 3.76
CA GLY A 195 -18.10 -56.74 4.82
C GLY A 195 -18.50 -56.07 6.14
N PRO A 196 -17.92 -56.51 7.28
CA PRO A 196 -18.26 -56.01 8.60
C PRO A 196 -17.87 -54.53 8.81
N ASP A 197 -16.92 -54.03 8.05
CA ASP A 197 -16.48 -52.61 8.11
C ASP A 197 -17.43 -51.64 7.35
N GLY A 198 -18.56 -52.14 6.85
CA GLY A 198 -19.42 -51.47 5.92
C GLY A 198 -18.76 -51.46 4.54
N GLY A 199 -19.43 -51.16 3.53
CA GLY A 199 -18.95 -51.27 2.16
C GLY A 199 -19.60 -52.48 1.48
N GLN A 200 -20.41 -52.18 0.48
CA GLN A 200 -21.10 -53.16 -0.29
C GLN A 200 -20.74 -52.98 -1.76
N ILE A 201 -20.61 -54.10 -2.46
CA ILE A 201 -20.42 -54.16 -3.90
C ILE A 201 -21.61 -54.91 -4.48
N ASP A 202 -22.33 -54.21 -5.33
CA ASP A 202 -23.39 -54.77 -6.17
C ASP A 202 -22.97 -54.72 -7.64
N TRP A 203 -22.85 -55.86 -8.30
CA TRP A 203 -22.47 -55.90 -9.70
C TRP A 203 -23.44 -56.78 -10.45
N VAL A 204 -24.16 -56.19 -11.36
CA VAL A 204 -25.17 -56.90 -12.19
C VAL A 204 -24.84 -56.62 -13.66
N GLY A 205 -24.82 -57.69 -14.47
CA GLY A 205 -24.47 -57.50 -15.88
C GLY A 205 -24.63 -58.78 -16.71
N ARG A 206 -24.14 -58.67 -17.95
CA ARG A 206 -24.06 -59.77 -18.89
C ARG A 206 -22.61 -59.92 -19.36
N ILE A 207 -22.22 -61.14 -19.61
CA ILE A 207 -20.92 -61.49 -20.13
C ILE A 207 -21.08 -62.41 -21.30
N SER A 208 -20.39 -62.14 -22.40
CA SER A 208 -20.16 -63.09 -23.51
C SER A 208 -18.70 -63.47 -23.53
N LEU A 209 -18.41 -64.72 -23.77
CA LEU A 209 -17.02 -65.23 -23.86
C LEU A 209 -16.50 -65.17 -25.31
N ILE A 210 -17.38 -65.22 -26.32
CA ILE A 210 -17.00 -65.22 -27.73
C ILE A 210 -17.95 -64.36 -28.56
N PRO A 211 -17.58 -63.14 -28.91
CA PRO A 211 -16.39 -62.40 -28.45
C PRO A 211 -16.47 -62.01 -26.97
N ILE A 212 -15.33 -61.73 -26.34
CA ILE A 212 -15.32 -61.30 -24.92
C ILE A 212 -15.93 -59.92 -24.87
N THR A 213 -17.16 -59.85 -24.37
CA THR A 213 -17.89 -58.60 -24.11
C THR A 213 -18.56 -58.64 -22.75
N SER A 214 -18.74 -57.52 -22.13
CA SER A 214 -19.50 -57.39 -20.88
C SER A 214 -20.19 -56.08 -20.81
N GLU A 215 -21.43 -56.10 -20.31
CA GLU A 215 -22.21 -54.90 -20.02
C GLU A 215 -22.94 -55.02 -18.69
N GLY A 216 -23.13 -53.95 -17.97
CA GLY A 216 -23.84 -54.04 -16.71
C GLY A 216 -23.74 -52.76 -15.87
N THR A 217 -24.10 -52.92 -14.61
CA THR A 217 -24.02 -51.88 -13.61
C THR A 217 -23.16 -52.34 -12.43
N LEU A 218 -22.25 -51.48 -12.00
CA LEU A 218 -21.45 -51.65 -10.79
C LEU A 218 -21.81 -50.56 -9.79
N LYS A 219 -22.13 -50.98 -8.55
CA LYS A 219 -22.43 -50.08 -7.46
C LYS A 219 -21.58 -50.44 -6.25
N VAL A 220 -20.90 -49.42 -5.68
CA VAL A 220 -20.15 -49.55 -4.44
C VAL A 220 -20.77 -48.58 -3.45
N THR A 221 -21.17 -49.09 -2.27
CA THR A 221 -21.87 -48.28 -1.27
C THR A 221 -21.08 -48.31 0.06
N ASP A 222 -21.02 -47.15 0.70
CA ASP A 222 -20.41 -46.98 2.05
C ASP A 222 -18.97 -47.50 2.19
N SER A 223 -18.19 -47.43 1.12
CA SER A 223 -16.79 -47.83 1.13
C SER A 223 -15.93 -46.84 1.91
N LYS A 224 -15.38 -47.29 3.02
CA LYS A 224 -14.47 -46.51 3.85
C LYS A 224 -13.13 -46.30 3.15
N MET A 225 -12.81 -45.06 2.77
CA MET A 225 -11.59 -44.73 2.05
C MET A 225 -10.32 -45.04 2.83
N LYS A 226 -10.40 -45.13 4.16
CA LYS A 226 -9.26 -45.58 5.02
C LYS A 226 -8.71 -46.96 4.62
N LEU A 227 -9.58 -47.82 4.11
CA LEU A 227 -9.18 -49.17 3.66
C LEU A 227 -8.28 -49.09 2.40
N TRP A 228 -8.54 -48.11 1.54
CA TRP A 228 -7.81 -47.92 0.28
C TRP A 228 -6.65 -46.93 0.42
N TRP A 229 -6.60 -46.14 1.49
CA TRP A 229 -5.65 -45.07 1.68
C TRP A 229 -4.19 -45.49 1.62
N PRO A 230 -3.77 -46.70 2.12
CA PRO A 230 -2.39 -47.10 2.02
C PRO A 230 -1.82 -47.20 0.60
N TYR A 231 -2.67 -47.39 -0.42
CA TYR A 231 -2.25 -47.33 -1.83
C TYR A 231 -1.91 -45.93 -2.30
N VAL A 232 -2.52 -44.91 -1.69
CA VAL A 232 -2.35 -43.52 -2.03
C VAL A 232 -1.28 -42.86 -1.16
N ARG A 233 -1.18 -43.30 0.08
CA ARG A 233 -0.32 -42.70 1.11
C ARG A 233 1.16 -42.64 0.73
N ASP A 234 1.68 -43.65 0.06
CA ASP A 234 3.08 -43.72 -0.38
C ASP A 234 3.37 -42.71 -1.49
N ALA A 235 2.33 -42.26 -2.22
CA ALA A 235 2.39 -41.20 -3.23
C ALA A 235 2.01 -39.85 -2.70
N LEU A 236 1.20 -39.76 -1.64
CA LEU A 236 0.74 -38.54 -1.02
C LEU A 236 1.05 -38.57 0.49
N PRO A 237 2.00 -37.76 0.98
CA PRO A 237 2.40 -37.75 2.40
C PRO A 237 1.35 -37.07 3.29
N LEU A 238 0.12 -37.58 3.26
CA LEU A 238 -1.02 -37.06 3.99
C LEU A 238 -1.69 -38.14 4.82
N ALA A 239 -2.31 -37.77 5.92
CA ALA A 239 -3.08 -38.69 6.76
C ALA A 239 -4.58 -38.51 6.47
N LEU A 240 -5.25 -39.56 6.04
CA LEU A 240 -6.69 -39.59 5.92
C LEU A 240 -7.34 -39.79 7.31
N GLU A 241 -8.07 -38.74 7.74
CA GLU A 241 -8.81 -38.82 9.01
C GLU A 241 -10.18 -39.51 8.84
N ASP A 242 -10.90 -39.16 7.78
CA ASP A 242 -12.21 -39.69 7.44
C ASP A 242 -12.47 -39.67 5.94
N GLY A 243 -13.32 -40.59 5.44
CA GLY A 243 -13.71 -40.63 4.06
C GLY A 243 -14.63 -41.80 3.75
N VAL A 244 -15.81 -41.54 3.24
CA VAL A 244 -16.75 -42.54 2.76
C VAL A 244 -17.05 -42.30 1.31
N LEU A 245 -16.85 -43.31 0.47
CA LEU A 245 -17.06 -43.28 -0.98
C LEU A 245 -18.30 -44.12 -1.35
N ASN A 246 -19.20 -43.53 -2.09
CA ASN A 246 -20.22 -44.25 -2.84
C ASN A 246 -19.95 -44.04 -4.34
N PHE A 247 -20.09 -45.10 -5.14
CA PHE A 247 -19.81 -45.07 -6.56
C PHE A 247 -20.84 -45.94 -7.31
N SER A 248 -21.31 -45.50 -8.45
CA SER A 248 -22.10 -46.29 -9.33
C SER A 248 -21.84 -45.95 -10.79
N THR A 249 -21.87 -46.96 -11.66
CA THR A 249 -21.71 -46.77 -13.11
C THR A 249 -22.41 -47.91 -13.87
N ALA A 250 -22.93 -47.59 -15.04
CA ALA A 250 -23.19 -48.56 -16.08
C ALA A 250 -21.94 -48.64 -16.96
N TYR A 251 -21.59 -49.83 -17.40
CA TYR A 251 -20.40 -50.05 -18.23
C TYR A 251 -20.72 -50.93 -19.45
N THR A 252 -19.97 -50.73 -20.53
CA THR A 252 -19.85 -51.64 -21.66
C THR A 252 -18.37 -51.86 -21.95
N LEU A 253 -17.97 -53.13 -21.98
CA LEU A 253 -16.62 -53.60 -22.27
C LEU A 253 -16.63 -54.49 -23.48
N ASN A 254 -15.78 -54.23 -24.46
CA ASN A 254 -15.55 -55.08 -25.63
C ASN A 254 -14.04 -55.27 -25.79
N LEU A 255 -13.61 -56.56 -25.75
CA LEU A 255 -12.23 -56.97 -25.91
C LEU A 255 -12.03 -57.76 -27.22
N ALA A 256 -12.97 -57.69 -28.17
CA ALA A 256 -12.90 -58.49 -29.41
C ALA A 256 -11.75 -58.12 -30.35
N LYS A 257 -11.36 -56.86 -30.38
CA LYS A 257 -10.24 -56.32 -31.20
C LYS A 257 -9.33 -55.44 -30.39
N GLU A 258 -9.76 -54.19 -30.14
CA GLU A 258 -9.10 -53.28 -29.27
C GLU A 258 -9.92 -53.14 -27.97
N THR A 259 -9.29 -52.79 -26.86
CA THR A 259 -10.01 -52.59 -25.60
C THR A 259 -10.92 -51.37 -25.70
N GLU A 260 -12.23 -51.59 -25.82
CA GLU A 260 -13.26 -50.57 -25.77
C GLU A 260 -13.96 -50.65 -24.42
N LEU A 261 -13.72 -49.68 -23.56
CA LEU A 261 -14.44 -49.52 -22.27
C LEU A 261 -15.19 -48.18 -22.30
N LYS A 262 -16.48 -48.25 -22.09
CA LYS A 262 -17.35 -47.09 -21.89
C LYS A 262 -18.01 -47.20 -20.52
N LEU A 263 -17.87 -46.15 -19.72
CA LEU A 263 -18.65 -45.95 -18.49
C LEU A 263 -19.69 -44.88 -18.76
N THR A 264 -20.91 -45.17 -18.37
CA THR A 264 -22.05 -44.24 -18.53
C THR A 264 -22.76 -44.11 -17.19
N ASN A 265 -23.46 -42.97 -17.03
CA ASN A 265 -24.18 -42.67 -15.79
C ASN A 265 -23.30 -42.82 -14.52
N VAL A 266 -22.02 -42.52 -14.67
CA VAL A 266 -21.10 -42.55 -13.52
C VAL A 266 -21.56 -41.56 -12.47
N SER A 267 -21.74 -42.02 -11.27
CA SER A 267 -22.07 -41.26 -10.10
C SER A 267 -21.09 -41.62 -8.99
N ALA A 268 -20.49 -40.62 -8.38
CA ALA A 268 -19.61 -40.79 -7.23
C ALA A 268 -19.93 -39.75 -6.16
N SER A 269 -19.98 -40.16 -4.92
CA SER A 269 -20.11 -39.24 -3.79
C SER A 269 -19.10 -39.55 -2.71
N VAL A 270 -18.51 -38.51 -2.16
CA VAL A 270 -17.59 -38.59 -1.01
C VAL A 270 -18.13 -37.70 0.10
N ALA A 271 -18.46 -38.32 1.24
CA ALA A 271 -19.08 -37.59 2.37
C ALA A 271 -19.00 -38.43 3.66
N PRO A 272 -18.39 -37.92 4.74
CA PRO A 272 -17.46 -36.79 4.78
C PRO A 272 -16.06 -37.12 4.22
N PHE A 273 -15.16 -36.13 4.13
CA PHE A 273 -13.78 -36.36 3.75
C PHE A 273 -12.86 -35.41 4.54
N ALA A 274 -11.82 -35.95 5.16
CA ALA A 274 -10.89 -35.18 5.96
C ALA A 274 -9.44 -35.65 5.79
N LEU A 275 -8.57 -34.71 5.47
CA LEU A 275 -7.12 -34.93 5.34
C LEU A 275 -6.37 -34.06 6.33
N ASN A 276 -5.36 -34.66 6.97
CA ASN A 276 -4.41 -33.96 7.82
C ASN A 276 -2.99 -34.04 7.22
N THR A 277 -2.17 -33.09 7.61
CA THR A 277 -0.72 -33.19 7.41
C THR A 277 -0.13 -34.34 8.23
N PRO A 278 1.10 -34.81 7.95
CA PRO A 278 1.73 -35.89 8.73
C PRO A 278 1.88 -35.58 10.22
N ASP A 279 1.97 -34.28 10.57
CA ASP A 279 2.05 -33.81 11.96
C ASP A 279 0.67 -33.62 12.63
N GLY A 280 -0.41 -34.00 11.94
CA GLY A 280 -1.76 -34.06 12.48
C GLY A 280 -2.56 -32.75 12.39
N ARG A 281 -2.02 -31.71 11.72
CA ARG A 281 -2.80 -30.47 11.51
C ARG A 281 -3.85 -30.68 10.42
N PRO A 282 -5.05 -30.11 10.54
CA PRO A 282 -6.06 -30.18 9.49
C PRO A 282 -5.54 -29.49 8.22
N LEU A 283 -5.74 -30.14 7.07
CA LEU A 283 -5.37 -29.59 5.77
C LEU A 283 -6.58 -29.39 4.87
N VAL A 284 -7.48 -30.37 4.82
CA VAL A 284 -8.72 -30.33 4.05
C VAL A 284 -9.82 -31.01 4.85
N ARG A 285 -10.94 -30.36 4.97
CA ARG A 285 -12.20 -30.90 5.48
C ARG A 285 -13.30 -30.62 4.49
N LEU A 286 -14.00 -31.63 4.05
CA LEU A 286 -15.06 -31.55 3.06
C LEU A 286 -16.28 -32.26 3.58
N GLN A 287 -17.41 -31.59 3.61
CA GLN A 287 -18.65 -32.19 4.05
C GLN A 287 -19.17 -33.16 3.00
N ARG A 288 -19.20 -32.74 1.72
CA ARG A 288 -19.76 -33.56 0.65
C ARG A 288 -19.23 -33.13 -0.72
N LEU A 289 -18.92 -34.10 -1.55
CA LEU A 289 -18.67 -33.98 -2.98
C LEU A 289 -19.52 -34.99 -3.72
N ASP A 290 -20.30 -34.55 -4.67
CA ASP A 290 -21.09 -35.39 -5.58
C ASP A 290 -20.67 -35.10 -7.03
N VAL A 291 -20.37 -36.16 -7.75
CA VAL A 291 -20.11 -36.15 -9.19
C VAL A 291 -21.18 -37.03 -9.84
N SER A 292 -21.86 -36.54 -10.83
CA SER A 292 -22.96 -37.27 -11.48
C SER A 292 -23.09 -36.96 -12.96
N GLU A 293 -23.89 -37.76 -13.64
CA GLU A 293 -24.12 -37.64 -15.10
C GLU A 293 -22.78 -37.69 -15.88
N THR A 294 -21.84 -38.51 -15.38
CA THR A 294 -20.50 -38.61 -15.94
C THR A 294 -20.44 -39.79 -16.93
N SER A 295 -19.66 -39.63 -17.98
CA SER A 295 -19.30 -40.68 -18.90
C SER A 295 -17.80 -40.69 -19.19
N VAL A 296 -17.26 -41.87 -19.38
CA VAL A 296 -15.87 -42.12 -19.76
C VAL A 296 -15.84 -43.01 -21.00
N ASP A 297 -15.19 -42.58 -22.06
CA ASP A 297 -14.92 -43.37 -23.26
C ASP A 297 -13.41 -43.56 -23.41
N LEU A 298 -12.93 -44.76 -23.09
CA LEU A 298 -11.51 -45.09 -23.09
C LEU A 298 -10.91 -45.00 -24.52
N ALA A 299 -11.66 -45.48 -25.52
CA ALA A 299 -11.17 -45.48 -26.89
C ALA A 299 -11.04 -44.05 -27.46
N LYS A 300 -11.89 -43.15 -27.04
CA LYS A 300 -11.82 -41.71 -27.41
C LYS A 300 -10.96 -40.87 -26.47
N GLN A 301 -10.49 -41.43 -25.38
CA GLN A 301 -9.81 -40.69 -24.31
C GLN A 301 -10.59 -39.47 -23.81
N LEU A 302 -11.94 -39.66 -23.69
CA LEU A 302 -12.87 -38.60 -23.34
C LEU A 302 -13.55 -38.89 -22.01
N VAL A 303 -13.48 -37.89 -21.10
CA VAL A 303 -14.28 -37.86 -19.88
C VAL A 303 -15.24 -36.67 -19.95
N THR A 304 -16.53 -36.95 -19.86
CA THR A 304 -17.54 -35.90 -19.74
C THR A 304 -18.20 -35.97 -18.39
N VAL A 305 -18.02 -34.93 -17.58
CA VAL A 305 -18.64 -34.79 -16.26
C VAL A 305 -19.85 -33.87 -16.40
N GLY A 306 -21.05 -34.38 -16.17
CA GLY A 306 -22.28 -33.60 -16.28
C GLY A 306 -22.40 -32.60 -15.12
N LYS A 307 -22.28 -33.09 -13.89
CA LYS A 307 -22.45 -32.27 -12.71
C LYS A 307 -21.40 -32.60 -11.63
N ILE A 308 -20.79 -31.53 -11.06
CA ILE A 308 -20.03 -31.59 -9.82
C ILE A 308 -20.73 -30.69 -8.81
N ARG A 309 -21.06 -31.23 -7.65
CA ARG A 309 -21.65 -30.51 -6.53
C ARG A 309 -20.81 -30.72 -5.30
N SER A 310 -20.28 -29.65 -4.73
CA SER A 310 -19.48 -29.76 -3.54
C SER A 310 -19.86 -28.70 -2.51
N GLN A 311 -19.82 -29.09 -1.24
CA GLN A 311 -20.32 -28.25 -0.16
C GLN A 311 -19.39 -28.26 1.04
N LYS A 312 -19.16 -27.05 1.60
CA LYS A 312 -18.44 -26.86 2.86
C LYS A 312 -17.04 -27.51 2.86
N LEU A 313 -16.23 -27.13 1.88
CA LEU A 313 -14.80 -27.38 1.98
C LEU A 313 -14.20 -26.34 2.92
N GLU A 314 -13.37 -26.80 3.84
CA GLU A 314 -12.50 -25.98 4.67
C GLU A 314 -11.05 -26.43 4.44
N THR A 315 -10.17 -25.50 4.15
CA THR A 315 -8.77 -25.77 3.86
C THR A 315 -7.85 -24.72 4.42
N TRP A 316 -6.63 -25.12 4.77
CA TRP A 316 -5.60 -24.27 5.36
C TRP A 316 -4.40 -24.23 4.44
N ALA A 317 -3.87 -23.03 4.21
CA ALA A 317 -2.65 -22.82 3.44
C ALA A 317 -1.82 -21.72 4.10
N ALA A 318 -0.52 -21.93 4.19
CA ALA A 318 0.40 -20.95 4.74
C ALA A 318 1.56 -20.68 3.78
N ARG A 319 1.90 -19.40 3.64
CA ARG A 319 3.17 -18.99 3.05
C ARG A 319 4.17 -18.83 4.19
N GLU A 320 5.21 -19.66 4.19
CA GLU A 320 6.22 -19.67 5.24
C GLU A 320 7.20 -18.50 5.12
N ALA A 321 7.99 -18.28 6.18
CA ALA A 321 8.94 -17.16 6.23
C ALA A 321 10.00 -17.17 5.11
N ASP A 322 10.26 -18.33 4.50
CA ASP A 322 11.14 -18.48 3.33
C ASP A 322 10.44 -18.18 1.99
N GLY A 323 9.17 -17.79 2.03
CA GLY A 323 8.37 -17.44 0.88
C GLY A 323 7.71 -18.61 0.15
N GLN A 324 7.97 -19.86 0.56
CA GLN A 324 7.37 -21.05 -0.04
C GLN A 324 6.02 -21.37 0.59
N LEU A 325 5.12 -21.95 -0.20
CA LEU A 325 3.86 -22.44 0.32
C LEU A 325 4.09 -23.76 1.08
N ASP A 326 3.43 -23.94 2.23
CA ASP A 326 3.46 -25.16 3.03
C ASP A 326 3.02 -26.38 2.21
N TRP A 327 2.05 -26.25 1.32
CA TRP A 327 1.64 -27.28 0.36
C TRP A 327 2.78 -27.68 -0.59
N GLN A 328 3.59 -26.74 -1.07
CA GLN A 328 4.76 -27.05 -1.92
C GLN A 328 5.79 -27.89 -1.15
N LYS A 329 6.04 -27.54 0.10
CA LYS A 329 6.97 -28.30 0.97
C LYS A 329 6.49 -29.72 1.24
N LEU A 330 5.19 -29.92 1.48
CA LEU A 330 4.59 -31.24 1.66
C LEU A 330 4.84 -32.17 0.47
N PHE A 331 4.77 -31.63 -0.76
CA PHE A 331 4.95 -32.43 -1.98
C PHE A 331 6.40 -32.50 -2.48
N ALA A 332 7.25 -31.53 -2.10
CA ALA A 332 8.68 -31.53 -2.46
C ALA A 332 9.49 -32.56 -1.68
N SER A 333 9.00 -33.01 -0.52
CA SER A 333 9.71 -33.93 0.39
C SER A 333 9.65 -35.41 -0.01
N GLN A 334 9.19 -35.76 -1.22
CA GLN A 334 9.13 -37.17 -1.67
C GLN A 334 10.50 -37.68 -2.08
N PRO A 335 11.05 -38.70 -1.41
CA PRO A 335 12.24 -39.39 -1.88
C PRO A 335 11.86 -40.28 -3.06
N GLY A 336 12.21 -39.91 -4.27
CA GLY A 336 12.11 -40.78 -5.42
C GLY A 336 11.65 -40.24 -6.76
N LYS A 337 11.40 -38.95 -6.93
CA LYS A 337 11.20 -38.38 -8.25
C LYS A 337 12.54 -37.81 -8.74
N PRO A 338 13.08 -38.27 -9.90
CA PRO A 338 14.25 -37.59 -10.48
C PRO A 338 13.86 -36.12 -10.69
N ALA A 339 14.68 -35.21 -10.17
CA ALA A 339 14.53 -33.79 -10.43
C ALA A 339 14.42 -33.60 -11.96
N ALA A 340 13.41 -32.90 -12.41
CA ALA A 340 13.37 -32.39 -13.78
C ALA A 340 14.71 -31.69 -14.06
N PRO A 341 15.34 -31.93 -15.20
CA PRO A 341 16.63 -31.29 -15.49
C PRO A 341 16.46 -29.79 -15.45
N GLN A 342 17.10 -29.15 -14.46
CA GLN A 342 17.32 -27.72 -14.48
C GLN A 342 18.17 -27.44 -15.72
N THR A 343 17.63 -26.75 -16.68
CA THR A 343 18.39 -26.16 -17.79
C THR A 343 19.46 -25.25 -17.18
N PRO A 344 20.76 -25.52 -17.36
CA PRO A 344 21.78 -24.58 -16.95
C PRO A 344 21.66 -23.35 -17.83
N ALA A 345 21.80 -22.17 -17.20
CA ALA A 345 21.98 -20.93 -17.91
C ALA A 345 23.10 -21.09 -18.94
N VAL A 346 22.77 -20.82 -20.17
CA VAL A 346 23.70 -20.89 -21.30
C VAL A 346 24.68 -19.72 -21.14
N ASP A 347 25.93 -20.04 -20.85
CA ASP A 347 27.07 -19.15 -21.07
C ASP A 347 27.45 -19.26 -22.54
N ASP A 348 27.26 -18.15 -23.25
CA ASP A 348 27.66 -17.97 -24.63
C ASP A 348 29.19 -18.02 -24.73
N LYS A 349 29.73 -19.14 -25.18
CA LYS A 349 31.04 -19.16 -25.88
C LYS A 349 31.01 -20.19 -26.99
N ALA A 350 31.13 -19.66 -28.17
CA ALA A 350 31.28 -20.38 -29.43
C ALA A 350 32.44 -21.35 -29.43
N ALA A 351 32.21 -22.57 -29.94
CA ALA A 351 33.25 -23.42 -30.57
C ALA A 351 32.62 -24.28 -31.69
N GLU A 352 33.25 -24.28 -32.82
CA GLU A 352 32.93 -24.94 -34.09
C GLU A 352 32.75 -26.45 -34.02
N PRO A 353 32.06 -27.09 -35.00
CA PRO A 353 31.75 -28.51 -34.99
C PRO A 353 32.81 -29.31 -35.76
N ASP A 354 33.16 -30.49 -35.23
CA ASP A 354 33.93 -31.52 -35.97
C ASP A 354 32.98 -32.70 -36.30
N PRO A 355 33.08 -33.33 -37.46
CA PRO A 355 32.09 -34.25 -37.98
C PRO A 355 32.53 -35.74 -37.78
N ALA A 356 31.49 -36.59 -37.76
CA ALA A 356 31.50 -38.04 -38.03
C ALA A 356 31.45 -38.97 -36.79
N THR A 357 30.31 -39.60 -36.57
CA THR A 357 30.13 -41.03 -36.83
C THR A 357 28.63 -41.41 -36.82
N GLU A 358 28.13 -41.80 -37.97
CA GLU A 358 26.83 -42.50 -38.13
C GLU A 358 26.89 -43.91 -37.55
N ALA A 359 25.95 -44.23 -36.67
CA ALA A 359 25.53 -45.61 -36.47
C ALA A 359 24.02 -45.65 -36.11
N SER A 360 23.29 -46.17 -37.05
CA SER A 360 21.85 -46.44 -37.04
C SER A 360 21.37 -47.19 -35.81
N ALA A 361 20.42 -46.60 -35.08
CA ALA A 361 19.37 -47.33 -34.36
C ALA A 361 18.04 -46.73 -34.75
N LYS A 362 17.30 -47.41 -35.60
CA LYS A 362 15.90 -47.11 -35.91
C LYS A 362 15.07 -47.20 -34.63
N ALA A 363 14.86 -46.10 -33.95
CA ALA A 363 13.81 -45.96 -32.97
C ALA A 363 12.46 -45.99 -33.71
N LYS A 364 11.61 -46.98 -33.35
CA LYS A 364 10.20 -46.96 -33.76
C LYS A 364 9.60 -45.60 -33.40
N PRO A 365 8.79 -45.01 -34.27
CA PRO A 365 8.09 -43.75 -33.91
C PRO A 365 7.28 -43.99 -32.65
N ALA A 366 7.53 -43.23 -31.59
CA ALA A 366 6.66 -43.18 -30.44
C ALA A 366 5.28 -42.77 -30.97
N THR A 367 4.30 -43.65 -30.83
CA THR A 367 2.90 -43.35 -31.07
C THR A 367 2.54 -42.18 -30.20
N GLN A 368 2.32 -41.01 -30.83
CA GLN A 368 1.78 -39.82 -30.12
C GLN A 368 0.45 -40.25 -29.52
N SER A 369 0.43 -40.52 -28.21
CA SER A 369 -0.82 -40.75 -27.48
C SER A 369 -1.63 -39.43 -27.55
N THR A 370 -2.83 -39.51 -28.12
CA THR A 370 -3.75 -38.38 -28.06
C THR A 370 -4.01 -37.98 -26.60
N PRO A 371 -3.94 -36.71 -26.23
CA PRO A 371 -4.18 -36.31 -24.85
C PRO A 371 -5.64 -36.53 -24.44
N TRP A 372 -5.88 -36.90 -23.18
CA TRP A 372 -7.21 -37.02 -22.63
C TRP A 372 -7.98 -35.69 -22.68
N GLN A 373 -9.22 -35.72 -23.18
CA GLN A 373 -10.14 -34.62 -23.12
C GLN A 373 -11.07 -34.77 -21.92
N VAL A 374 -11.12 -33.73 -21.07
CA VAL A 374 -12.03 -33.65 -19.92
C VAL A 374 -12.99 -32.48 -20.14
N LEU A 375 -14.29 -32.78 -20.20
CA LEU A 375 -15.38 -31.80 -20.31
C LEU A 375 -16.10 -31.73 -18.96
N LEU A 376 -16.15 -30.55 -18.34
CA LEU A 376 -16.96 -30.31 -17.14
C LEU A 376 -18.12 -29.39 -17.55
N ARG A 377 -19.34 -29.85 -17.44
CA ARG A 377 -20.51 -29.11 -17.92
C ARG A 377 -21.03 -28.12 -16.88
N ASP A 378 -21.16 -28.55 -15.63
CA ASP A 378 -21.73 -27.76 -14.55
C ASP A 378 -21.07 -28.13 -13.21
N VAL A 379 -20.17 -27.27 -12.76
CA VAL A 379 -19.47 -27.38 -11.48
C VAL A 379 -20.01 -26.31 -10.54
N GLN A 380 -20.47 -26.73 -9.37
CA GLN A 380 -20.93 -25.83 -8.31
C GLN A 380 -20.27 -26.19 -6.99
N LEU A 381 -19.45 -25.26 -6.49
CA LEU A 381 -18.81 -25.33 -5.19
C LEU A 381 -19.51 -24.31 -4.28
N ARG A 382 -19.89 -24.72 -3.07
CA ARG A 382 -20.69 -23.89 -2.16
C ARG A 382 -20.11 -23.87 -0.75
N ASN A 383 -20.08 -22.67 -0.17
CA ASN A 383 -19.65 -22.44 1.20
C ASN A 383 -18.24 -22.97 1.50
N TYR A 384 -17.30 -22.72 0.61
CA TYR A 384 -15.91 -23.04 0.84
C TYR A 384 -15.27 -21.99 1.76
N MET A 385 -14.37 -22.44 2.64
CA MET A 385 -13.60 -21.57 3.52
C MET A 385 -12.12 -21.89 3.33
N VAL A 386 -11.34 -20.88 3.03
CA VAL A 386 -9.89 -20.98 2.87
C VAL A 386 -9.23 -20.11 3.93
N HIS A 387 -8.49 -20.73 4.85
CA HIS A 387 -7.71 -20.05 5.87
C HIS A 387 -6.29 -19.86 5.35
N LEU A 388 -5.95 -18.61 5.04
CA LEU A 388 -4.64 -18.25 4.54
C LEU A 388 -3.80 -17.63 5.67
N ALA A 389 -2.54 -18.02 5.77
CA ALA A 389 -1.56 -17.39 6.63
C ALA A 389 -0.34 -16.99 5.80
N ASP A 390 0.07 -15.72 5.88
CA ASP A 390 1.35 -15.26 5.32
C ASP A 390 2.30 -14.92 6.46
N ARG A 391 3.40 -15.66 6.56
CA ARG A 391 4.45 -15.53 7.59
C ARG A 391 5.70 -14.82 7.07
N VAL A 392 5.69 -14.33 5.83
CA VAL A 392 6.80 -13.56 5.24
C VAL A 392 6.90 -12.16 5.87
N PRO A 393 5.80 -11.42 6.09
CA PRO A 393 5.87 -10.15 6.80
C PRO A 393 6.32 -10.33 8.26
N GLN A 394 6.93 -9.30 8.86
CA GLN A 394 7.33 -9.32 10.27
C GLN A 394 6.16 -9.62 11.21
N GLU A 395 4.99 -9.09 10.88
CA GLU A 395 3.72 -9.45 11.52
C GLU A 395 2.98 -10.43 10.62
N PRO A 396 2.75 -11.68 11.07
CA PRO A 396 2.04 -12.67 10.27
C PRO A 396 0.62 -12.19 9.93
N VAL A 397 0.25 -12.34 8.67
CA VAL A 397 -1.10 -12.01 8.20
C VAL A 397 -1.95 -13.27 8.17
N ALA A 398 -3.11 -13.23 8.80
CA ALA A 398 -4.14 -14.27 8.67
C ALA A 398 -5.34 -13.69 7.91
N LEU A 399 -5.78 -14.41 6.89
CA LEU A 399 -6.90 -14.01 6.05
C LEU A 399 -7.84 -15.19 5.81
N ASP A 400 -9.09 -15.01 6.20
CA ASP A 400 -10.16 -15.94 5.86
C ASP A 400 -10.82 -15.51 4.54
N VAL A 401 -10.84 -16.43 3.59
CA VAL A 401 -11.52 -16.29 2.30
C VAL A 401 -12.72 -17.22 2.28
N GLY A 402 -13.90 -16.66 2.32
CA GLY A 402 -15.16 -17.41 2.37
C GLY A 402 -16.27 -16.66 3.11
N PRO A 403 -17.53 -17.19 3.02
CA PRO A 403 -17.93 -18.35 2.23
C PRO A 403 -17.71 -18.14 0.72
N LEU A 404 -16.96 -19.04 0.08
CA LEU A 404 -16.68 -18.99 -1.34
C LEU A 404 -17.69 -19.88 -2.08
N ASN A 405 -18.33 -19.31 -3.10
CA ASN A 405 -19.19 -19.98 -4.03
C ASN A 405 -18.60 -19.83 -5.43
N LEU A 406 -18.44 -20.97 -6.13
CA LEU A 406 -17.86 -20.99 -7.46
C LEU A 406 -18.72 -21.82 -8.40
N ASP A 407 -19.10 -21.23 -9.53
CA ASP A 407 -19.74 -21.91 -10.64
C ASP A 407 -18.82 -21.89 -11.85
N ILE A 408 -18.61 -23.06 -12.44
CA ILE A 408 -17.90 -23.22 -13.72
C ILE A 408 -18.79 -23.98 -14.67
N GLN A 409 -18.94 -23.44 -15.88
CA GLN A 409 -19.75 -24.06 -16.92
C GLN A 409 -18.97 -24.23 -18.22
N ASN A 410 -19.18 -25.41 -18.87
CA ASN A 410 -18.61 -25.73 -20.16
C ASN A 410 -17.08 -25.73 -20.26
N PHE A 411 -16.41 -26.16 -19.18
CA PHE A 411 -14.94 -26.31 -19.18
C PHE A 411 -14.50 -27.45 -20.12
N ASP A 412 -13.53 -27.17 -20.97
CA ASP A 412 -12.89 -28.14 -21.87
C ASP A 412 -11.37 -28.10 -21.66
N SER A 413 -10.78 -29.24 -21.21
CA SER A 413 -9.33 -29.31 -20.94
C SER A 413 -8.47 -29.16 -22.19
N LEU A 414 -9.00 -29.43 -23.39
CA LEU A 414 -8.34 -29.21 -24.68
C LEU A 414 -8.64 -27.83 -25.27
N ASN A 415 -9.42 -27.03 -24.54
CA ASN A 415 -9.68 -25.62 -24.83
C ASN A 415 -10.26 -25.35 -26.23
N LYS A 416 -11.23 -26.13 -26.61
CA LYS A 416 -11.96 -25.91 -27.88
C LYS A 416 -12.97 -24.77 -27.81
N SER A 417 -13.28 -24.28 -26.59
CA SER A 417 -14.22 -23.18 -26.33
C SER A 417 -13.92 -22.54 -24.96
N PRO A 418 -14.19 -21.25 -24.80
CA PRO A 418 -14.12 -20.62 -23.48
C PRO A 418 -15.13 -21.22 -22.53
N PHE A 419 -14.83 -21.22 -21.23
CA PHE A 419 -15.75 -21.60 -20.16
C PHE A 419 -16.15 -20.38 -19.33
N THR A 420 -17.36 -20.42 -18.81
CA THR A 420 -17.85 -19.37 -17.91
C THR A 420 -17.46 -19.65 -16.47
N LEU A 421 -17.03 -18.61 -15.76
CA LEU A 421 -16.71 -18.64 -14.35
C LEU A 421 -17.56 -17.61 -13.61
N LYS A 422 -18.13 -17.99 -12.47
CA LYS A 422 -18.78 -17.09 -11.55
C LYS A 422 -18.32 -17.40 -10.12
N LEU A 423 -17.64 -16.45 -9.53
CA LEU A 423 -17.12 -16.50 -8.16
C LEU A 423 -17.85 -15.48 -7.30
N ASP A 424 -18.21 -15.87 -6.08
CA ASP A 424 -18.68 -14.99 -5.01
C ASP A 424 -18.03 -15.45 -3.72
N THR A 425 -17.28 -14.56 -3.05
CA THR A 425 -16.56 -14.92 -1.85
C THR A 425 -16.45 -13.76 -0.86
N GLY A 426 -16.56 -14.09 0.42
CA GLY A 426 -16.14 -13.19 1.49
C GLY A 426 -14.62 -13.05 1.53
N LEU A 427 -14.13 -11.89 2.00
CA LEU A 427 -12.72 -11.61 2.20
C LEU A 427 -12.54 -10.91 3.55
N GLY A 428 -11.90 -11.59 4.50
CA GLY A 428 -11.79 -11.13 5.87
C GLY A 428 -13.14 -11.14 6.59
N LYS A 429 -13.43 -10.09 7.40
CA LYS A 429 -14.63 -10.08 8.25
C LYS A 429 -15.90 -9.56 7.57
N GLN A 430 -15.76 -8.62 6.64
CA GLN A 430 -16.88 -7.89 6.03
C GLN A 430 -16.77 -7.78 4.52
N GLY A 431 -15.56 -7.91 3.97
CA GLY A 431 -15.30 -7.76 2.56
C GLY A 431 -15.99 -8.84 1.73
N ASN A 432 -16.47 -8.45 0.55
CA ASN A 432 -17.00 -9.36 -0.46
C ASN A 432 -16.34 -9.09 -1.81
N LEU A 433 -16.03 -10.15 -2.53
CA LEU A 433 -15.51 -10.14 -3.89
C LEU A 433 -16.36 -11.02 -4.78
N THR A 434 -16.85 -10.47 -5.87
CA THR A 434 -17.50 -11.25 -6.93
C THR A 434 -16.72 -11.10 -8.23
N ALA A 435 -16.62 -12.19 -9.00
CA ALA A 435 -16.03 -12.19 -10.32
C ALA A 435 -16.85 -13.06 -11.25
N ALA A 436 -17.20 -12.56 -12.43
CA ALA A 436 -17.97 -13.34 -13.41
C ALA A 436 -17.52 -13.00 -14.82
N GLY A 437 -17.45 -14.03 -15.68
CA GLY A 437 -17.09 -13.86 -17.07
C GLY A 437 -16.55 -15.12 -17.71
N ASP A 438 -15.87 -14.95 -18.84
CA ASP A 438 -15.38 -16.02 -19.68
C ASP A 438 -13.86 -16.17 -19.56
N VAL A 439 -13.41 -17.41 -19.50
CA VAL A 439 -11.98 -17.76 -19.39
C VAL A 439 -11.62 -18.75 -20.50
N ASN A 440 -10.49 -18.54 -21.12
CA ASN A 440 -9.90 -19.40 -22.11
C ASN A 440 -8.53 -19.91 -21.62
N LEU A 441 -8.22 -21.18 -21.80
CA LEU A 441 -6.98 -21.78 -21.31
C LEU A 441 -5.84 -21.78 -22.33
N ASN A 442 -6.17 -21.74 -23.63
CA ASN A 442 -5.14 -21.79 -24.67
C ASN A 442 -5.58 -21.00 -25.93
N PRO A 443 -4.98 -19.81 -26.18
CA PRO A 443 -4.09 -19.10 -25.23
C PRO A 443 -4.84 -18.67 -23.97
N VAL A 444 -4.12 -18.59 -22.85
CA VAL A 444 -4.73 -18.13 -21.58
C VAL A 444 -5.21 -16.71 -21.71
N SER A 445 -6.51 -16.54 -21.61
CA SER A 445 -7.17 -15.22 -21.64
C SER A 445 -8.44 -15.22 -20.80
N ALA A 446 -8.87 -14.05 -20.33
CA ALA A 446 -10.08 -13.94 -19.52
C ALA A 446 -10.73 -12.57 -19.67
N GLN A 447 -12.05 -12.53 -19.64
CA GLN A 447 -12.85 -11.31 -19.58
C GLN A 447 -13.77 -11.42 -18.38
N LEU A 448 -13.42 -10.71 -17.30
CA LEU A 448 -14.09 -10.82 -16.01
C LEU A 448 -14.63 -9.47 -15.57
N ASN A 449 -15.86 -9.46 -15.09
CA ASN A 449 -16.39 -8.36 -14.29
C ASN A 449 -16.12 -8.69 -12.83
N VAL A 450 -15.32 -7.86 -12.18
CA VAL A 450 -14.91 -8.02 -10.79
C VAL A 450 -15.51 -6.89 -9.97
N THR A 451 -16.24 -7.25 -8.93
CA THR A 451 -16.83 -6.30 -8.01
C THR A 451 -16.28 -6.57 -6.61
N THR A 452 -15.82 -5.54 -5.94
CA THR A 452 -15.46 -5.60 -4.51
C THR A 452 -16.35 -4.69 -3.70
N ARG A 453 -16.70 -5.11 -2.48
CA ARG A 453 -17.46 -4.33 -1.52
C ARG A 453 -16.83 -4.48 -0.14
N ASP A 454 -16.67 -3.35 0.56
CA ASP A 454 -16.20 -3.29 1.93
C ASP A 454 -14.88 -4.06 2.21
N ILE A 455 -13.96 -4.07 1.25
CA ILE A 455 -12.64 -4.70 1.44
C ILE A 455 -11.83 -3.85 2.42
N ASP A 456 -11.53 -4.41 3.57
CA ASP A 456 -10.77 -3.74 4.62
C ASP A 456 -9.29 -3.58 4.22
N LEU A 457 -8.87 -2.32 4.00
CA LEU A 457 -7.50 -2.01 3.59
C LEU A 457 -6.46 -2.30 4.68
N ARG A 458 -6.86 -2.51 5.95
CA ARG A 458 -5.96 -2.93 7.02
C ARG A 458 -5.31 -4.29 6.74
N LEU A 459 -5.91 -5.10 5.89
CA LEU A 459 -5.30 -6.35 5.42
C LEU A 459 -3.95 -6.14 4.71
N ALA A 460 -3.74 -4.93 4.15
CA ALA A 460 -2.47 -4.58 3.51
C ALA A 460 -1.42 -4.02 4.48
N GLN A 461 -1.76 -3.79 5.76
CA GLN A 461 -0.88 -3.14 6.73
C GLN A 461 0.50 -3.79 6.82
N ALA A 462 0.56 -5.09 6.98
CA ALA A 462 1.82 -5.82 7.13
C ALA A 462 2.76 -5.71 5.92
N TYR A 463 2.19 -5.48 4.74
CA TYR A 463 2.96 -5.34 3.48
C TYR A 463 3.49 -3.91 3.27
N ILE A 464 2.84 -2.90 3.85
CA ILE A 464 3.28 -1.50 3.74
C ILE A 464 4.21 -1.09 4.87
N SER A 465 4.07 -1.68 6.06
CA SER A 465 4.87 -1.35 7.26
C SER A 465 6.38 -1.44 7.08
N PRO A 466 6.96 -2.32 6.23
CA PRO A 466 8.40 -2.33 5.99
C PRO A 466 8.93 -1.10 5.25
N PHE A 467 8.08 -0.38 4.51
CA PHE A 467 8.46 0.75 3.67
C PHE A 467 8.08 2.11 4.26
N ILE A 468 7.03 2.14 5.09
CA ILE A 468 6.50 3.38 5.62
C ILE A 468 5.98 3.20 7.05
N ARG A 469 6.29 4.14 7.93
CA ARG A 469 5.85 4.18 9.33
C ARG A 469 4.44 4.75 9.44
N LEU A 470 3.51 4.09 8.79
CA LEU A 470 2.11 4.49 8.72
C LEU A 470 1.22 3.36 9.23
N GLU A 471 0.32 3.64 10.14
CA GLU A 471 -0.71 2.71 10.60
C GLU A 471 -2.05 3.05 9.95
N MET A 472 -2.66 2.05 9.35
CA MET A 472 -3.99 2.17 8.74
C MET A 472 -5.07 1.82 9.78
N ARG A 473 -5.79 2.82 10.27
CA ARG A 473 -6.84 2.67 11.30
C ARG A 473 -8.16 2.21 10.70
N SER A 474 -8.47 2.69 9.53
CA SER A 474 -9.64 2.30 8.75
C SER A 474 -9.42 2.59 7.27
N GLY A 475 -10.25 2.01 6.45
CA GLY A 475 -10.33 2.22 5.02
C GLY A 475 -11.05 1.04 4.37
N MET A 476 -12.09 1.30 3.59
CA MET A 476 -12.86 0.29 2.89
C MET A 476 -12.78 0.53 1.39
N LEU A 477 -12.41 -0.50 0.65
CA LEU A 477 -12.32 -0.45 -0.81
C LEU A 477 -13.54 -1.09 -1.45
N ASP A 478 -14.21 -0.32 -2.30
CA ASP A 478 -15.23 -0.80 -3.22
C ASP A 478 -14.78 -0.59 -4.65
N SER A 479 -15.11 -1.50 -5.54
CA SER A 479 -14.82 -1.35 -6.96
C SER A 479 -15.82 -2.08 -7.84
N ASP A 480 -15.98 -1.58 -9.06
CA ASP A 480 -16.66 -2.26 -10.15
C ASP A 480 -15.73 -2.19 -11.37
N LEU A 481 -15.08 -3.30 -11.66
CA LEU A 481 -13.99 -3.38 -12.62
C LEU A 481 -14.27 -4.41 -13.70
N ALA A 482 -13.99 -4.08 -14.94
CA ALA A 482 -13.87 -5.03 -16.04
C ALA A 482 -12.38 -5.35 -16.25
N VAL A 483 -12.00 -6.59 -16.05
CA VAL A 483 -10.65 -7.11 -16.19
C VAL A 483 -10.56 -7.91 -17.48
N ASN A 484 -9.68 -7.52 -18.37
CA ASN A 484 -9.46 -8.22 -19.63
C ASN A 484 -8.00 -8.69 -19.70
N LEU A 485 -7.78 -9.96 -19.45
CA LEU A 485 -6.49 -10.64 -19.63
C LEU A 485 -6.39 -11.15 -21.06
N LYS A 486 -5.46 -10.63 -21.84
CA LYS A 486 -5.26 -11.01 -23.24
C LYS A 486 -4.23 -12.11 -23.40
N SER A 487 -3.20 -12.12 -22.57
CA SER A 487 -2.08 -13.07 -22.60
C SER A 487 -1.37 -13.09 -21.26
N THR A 488 -0.75 -14.25 -20.93
CA THR A 488 0.16 -14.41 -19.79
C THR A 488 1.63 -14.34 -20.19
N GLU A 489 1.94 -14.58 -21.48
CA GLU A 489 3.31 -14.54 -22.01
C GLU A 489 3.33 -13.88 -23.42
N PRO A 490 3.80 -12.63 -23.53
CA PRO A 490 4.07 -11.69 -22.45
C PRO A 490 2.79 -11.29 -21.70
N LEU A 491 2.91 -10.94 -20.42
CA LEU A 491 1.75 -10.53 -19.61
C LEU A 491 1.10 -9.28 -20.21
N ALA A 492 -0.17 -9.40 -20.62
CA ALA A 492 -0.95 -8.32 -21.20
C ALA A 492 -2.37 -8.33 -20.64
N PHE A 493 -2.71 -7.33 -19.83
CA PHE A 493 -4.07 -7.17 -19.31
C PHE A 493 -4.46 -5.70 -19.19
N SER A 494 -5.75 -5.47 -19.15
CA SER A 494 -6.33 -4.16 -18.88
C SER A 494 -7.40 -4.26 -17.80
N VAL A 495 -7.54 -3.19 -17.03
CA VAL A 495 -8.55 -3.04 -15.98
C VAL A 495 -9.26 -1.72 -16.21
N THR A 496 -10.56 -1.77 -16.43
CA THR A 496 -11.38 -0.57 -16.63
C THR A 496 -12.54 -0.54 -15.63
N GLY A 497 -13.00 0.65 -15.25
CA GLY A 497 -14.16 0.77 -14.38
C GLY A 497 -14.09 1.93 -13.41
N LYS A 498 -14.54 1.68 -12.18
CA LYS A 498 -14.53 2.65 -11.09
C LYS A 498 -14.10 1.99 -9.80
N ALA A 499 -13.48 2.77 -8.92
CA ALA A 499 -13.11 2.35 -7.58
C ALA A 499 -13.33 3.49 -6.59
N GLN A 500 -13.58 3.15 -5.34
CA GLN A 500 -13.67 4.13 -4.26
C GLN A 500 -13.08 3.59 -2.97
N VAL A 501 -12.47 4.49 -2.21
CA VAL A 501 -11.97 4.20 -0.88
C VAL A 501 -12.73 5.06 0.12
N ASN A 502 -13.45 4.41 1.01
CA ASN A 502 -14.28 5.05 2.01
C ASN A 502 -13.58 5.07 3.37
N GLN A 503 -13.76 6.17 4.12
CA GLN A 503 -13.35 6.31 5.51
C GLN A 503 -11.89 5.95 5.77
N LEU A 504 -10.99 6.36 4.87
CA LEU A 504 -9.57 6.18 5.15
C LEU A 504 -9.14 7.01 6.34
N HIS A 505 -8.45 6.38 7.26
CA HIS A 505 -7.80 7.02 8.40
C HIS A 505 -6.43 6.39 8.63
N THR A 506 -5.40 7.21 8.54
CA THR A 506 -4.01 6.78 8.77
C THR A 506 -3.36 7.58 9.88
N LEU A 507 -2.49 6.92 10.62
CA LEU A 507 -1.69 7.50 11.70
C LEU A 507 -0.20 7.38 11.38
N ASP A 508 0.53 8.41 11.72
CA ASP A 508 1.99 8.35 11.88
C ASP A 508 2.32 7.52 13.13
N THR A 509 3.09 6.43 12.96
CA THR A 509 3.42 5.52 14.06
C THR A 509 4.44 6.07 15.04
N LEU A 510 5.25 7.09 14.67
CA LEU A 510 6.25 7.71 15.54
C LEU A 510 5.63 8.67 16.54
N LYS A 511 4.70 9.51 16.08
CA LYS A 511 4.09 10.58 16.85
C LYS A 511 2.65 10.27 17.28
N GLN A 512 2.08 9.16 16.81
CA GLN A 512 0.68 8.75 17.03
C GLN A 512 -0.32 9.85 16.67
N ARG A 513 -0.11 10.51 15.53
CA ARG A 513 -0.93 11.62 15.04
C ARG A 513 -1.54 11.28 13.69
N ASP A 514 -2.75 11.80 13.47
CA ASP A 514 -3.39 11.70 12.16
C ASP A 514 -2.48 12.25 11.06
N PHE A 515 -2.31 11.47 9.99
CA PHE A 515 -1.49 11.87 8.85
C PHE A 515 -2.35 12.18 7.63
N LEU A 516 -3.07 11.19 7.11
CA LEU A 516 -3.93 11.32 5.95
C LEU A 516 -5.29 10.70 6.25
N LYS A 517 -6.37 11.42 5.90
CA LYS A 517 -7.75 10.94 6.06
C LYS A 517 -8.61 11.47 4.93
N TRP A 518 -9.67 10.75 4.62
CA TRP A 518 -10.79 11.24 3.82
C TRP A 518 -12.07 10.47 4.17
N GLN A 519 -13.22 11.07 3.89
CA GLN A 519 -14.48 10.37 4.01
C GLN A 519 -14.67 9.46 2.79
N GLN A 520 -14.39 9.98 1.59
CA GLN A 520 -14.50 9.22 0.35
C GLN A 520 -13.48 9.72 -0.68
N LEU A 521 -12.84 8.80 -1.34
CA LEU A 521 -12.07 9.00 -2.56
C LEU A 521 -12.69 8.14 -3.65
N GLN A 522 -13.17 8.76 -4.73
CA GLN A 522 -13.75 8.06 -5.89
C GLN A 522 -12.86 8.23 -7.12
N LEU A 523 -12.66 7.15 -7.84
CA LEU A 523 -11.97 7.08 -9.11
C LEU A 523 -12.98 6.66 -10.18
N GLU A 524 -13.31 7.54 -11.09
CA GLU A 524 -14.24 7.32 -12.20
C GLU A 524 -13.49 7.25 -13.53
N GLY A 525 -13.91 6.31 -14.39
CA GLY A 525 -13.27 6.13 -15.68
C GLY A 525 -11.82 5.66 -15.56
N LEU A 526 -11.56 4.76 -14.61
CA LEU A 526 -10.27 4.09 -14.47
C LEU A 526 -10.02 3.20 -15.68
N ASP A 527 -8.86 3.36 -16.31
CA ASP A 527 -8.36 2.52 -17.40
C ASP A 527 -6.86 2.30 -17.17
N TYR A 528 -6.54 1.10 -16.73
CA TYR A 528 -5.16 0.64 -16.57
C TYR A 528 -4.83 -0.36 -17.66
N GLN A 529 -3.76 -0.14 -18.38
CA GLN A 529 -3.21 -1.05 -19.37
C GLN A 529 -1.79 -1.43 -18.97
N HIS A 530 -1.57 -2.70 -18.69
CA HIS A 530 -0.28 -3.20 -18.21
C HIS A 530 0.85 -2.86 -19.20
N GLY A 531 1.94 -2.30 -18.68
CA GLY A 531 3.10 -1.84 -19.47
C GLY A 531 2.86 -0.58 -20.32
N THR A 532 1.63 -0.02 -20.36
CA THR A 532 1.31 1.17 -21.15
C THR A 532 1.01 2.39 -20.29
N GLY A 533 0.06 2.28 -19.34
CA GLY A 533 -0.30 3.42 -18.51
C GLY A 533 -1.55 3.26 -17.67
N LEU A 534 -1.81 4.28 -16.88
CA LEU A 534 -2.99 4.46 -16.06
C LEU A 534 -3.70 5.75 -16.47
N SER A 535 -4.97 5.65 -16.82
CA SER A 535 -5.86 6.78 -17.07
C SER A 535 -7.01 6.79 -16.07
N ILE A 536 -7.31 7.94 -15.50
CA ILE A 536 -8.45 8.16 -14.62
C ILE A 536 -9.18 9.40 -15.12
N ALA A 537 -10.43 9.26 -15.51
CA ALA A 537 -11.18 10.39 -16.05
C ALA A 537 -11.43 11.45 -14.96
N LYS A 538 -11.81 11.01 -13.74
CA LYS A 538 -12.13 11.90 -12.64
C LYS A 538 -11.77 11.31 -11.29
N VAL A 539 -11.20 12.13 -10.43
CA VAL A 539 -10.92 11.84 -9.01
C VAL A 539 -11.77 12.79 -8.17
N ASN A 540 -12.66 12.25 -7.35
CA ASN A 540 -13.45 13.05 -6.41
C ASN A 540 -13.00 12.72 -4.98
N MET A 541 -12.63 13.74 -4.22
CA MET A 541 -12.22 13.63 -2.82
C MET A 541 -13.20 14.39 -1.93
N ASP A 542 -13.86 13.68 -1.04
CA ASP A 542 -14.73 14.26 -0.02
C ASP A 542 -14.02 14.27 1.33
N GLN A 543 -13.93 15.43 1.94
CA GLN A 543 -13.28 15.71 3.21
C GLN A 543 -11.84 15.17 3.33
N PRO A 544 -10.98 15.41 2.32
CA PRO A 544 -9.58 15.03 2.47
C PRO A 544 -8.91 15.86 3.56
N TYR A 545 -8.13 15.18 4.37
CA TYR A 545 -7.31 15.79 5.42
C TYR A 545 -5.87 15.32 5.27
N ALA A 546 -4.94 16.26 5.39
CA ALA A 546 -3.51 15.97 5.45
C ALA A 546 -2.84 16.79 6.56
N ARG A 547 -1.80 16.24 7.17
CA ARG A 547 -0.95 16.95 8.14
C ARG A 547 0.47 17.06 7.60
N PHE A 548 0.97 18.29 7.61
CA PHE A 548 2.35 18.58 7.34
C PHE A 548 3.00 19.23 8.58
N MET A 549 4.17 18.78 8.96
CA MET A 549 4.86 19.25 10.16
C MET A 549 6.36 19.36 9.90
N ILE A 550 6.95 20.46 10.37
CA ILE A 550 8.39 20.64 10.47
C ILE A 550 8.79 20.29 11.90
N ASN A 551 9.69 19.34 12.07
CA ASN A 551 10.22 18.91 13.35
C ASN A 551 11.22 19.90 13.92
N GLU A 552 11.63 19.72 15.18
CA GLU A 552 12.63 20.55 15.85
C GLU A 552 13.99 20.52 15.16
N ASP A 553 14.37 19.39 14.55
CA ASP A 553 15.60 19.20 13.77
C ASP A 553 15.50 19.70 12.31
N ARG A 554 14.36 20.31 11.93
CA ARG A 554 14.04 20.82 10.60
C ARG A 554 13.76 19.76 9.54
N THR A 555 13.66 18.48 9.90
CA THR A 555 13.12 17.43 9.03
C THR A 555 11.61 17.60 8.93
N THR A 556 10.96 16.91 7.99
CA THR A 556 9.51 16.91 7.90
C THR A 556 8.93 15.62 8.42
N ASN A 557 7.66 15.64 8.83
CA ASN A 557 6.98 14.40 9.18
C ASN A 557 6.85 13.41 8.00
N ILE A 558 6.99 13.86 6.76
CA ILE A 558 7.02 13.00 5.57
C ILE A 558 8.35 12.25 5.50
N ASP A 559 9.48 12.93 5.75
CA ASP A 559 10.81 12.31 5.80
C ASP A 559 10.86 11.23 6.90
N ASP A 560 10.22 11.49 8.04
CA ASP A 560 10.15 10.56 9.18
C ASP A 560 9.37 9.28 8.84
N LEU A 561 8.38 9.36 7.95
CA LEU A 561 7.54 8.22 7.60
C LEU A 561 8.26 7.20 6.71
N LEU A 562 9.17 7.63 5.86
CA LEU A 562 9.87 6.74 4.95
C LEU A 562 10.91 5.91 5.71
N ILE A 563 10.93 4.60 5.44
CA ILE A 563 11.94 3.68 5.97
C ILE A 563 12.98 3.46 4.88
N PRO A 564 14.26 3.90 5.11
CA PRO A 564 15.31 3.70 4.12
C PRO A 564 15.51 2.22 3.80
N GLN A 565 15.52 1.87 2.53
CA GLN A 565 15.78 0.51 2.09
C GLN A 565 17.31 0.24 2.05
N PRO A 566 17.75 -1.02 2.24
CA PRO A 566 19.19 -1.35 2.32
C PRO A 566 20.02 -0.92 1.11
N ASP A 567 19.41 -0.82 -0.05
CA ASP A 567 20.10 -0.44 -1.30
C ASP A 567 20.33 1.08 -1.45
N ASP A 568 19.64 1.91 -0.65
CA ASP A 568 19.81 3.37 -0.67
C ASP A 568 21.10 3.86 0.01
N LYS A 569 21.80 3.02 0.77
CA LYS A 569 23.05 3.41 1.49
C LYS A 569 24.26 3.65 0.58
N THR A 570 24.16 3.37 -0.71
CA THR A 570 25.23 3.63 -1.69
C THR A 570 25.16 5.02 -2.36
N ALA A 571 24.12 5.82 -2.06
CA ALA A 571 23.92 7.14 -2.68
C ALA A 571 24.58 8.31 -1.93
N SER A 572 25.22 8.12 -0.78
CA SER A 572 25.79 9.22 0.04
C SER A 572 27.31 9.38 -0.03
N GLN A 573 27.94 9.04 -1.16
CA GLN A 573 29.29 9.52 -1.46
C GLN A 573 29.31 10.23 -2.80
N PRO A 574 29.80 11.47 -2.91
CA PRO A 574 29.95 12.13 -4.22
C PRO A 574 31.05 11.43 -5.00
N LYS A 575 30.68 10.56 -5.94
CA LYS A 575 31.61 10.01 -6.92
C LYS A 575 31.88 11.05 -7.98
N PRO A 576 33.16 11.24 -8.41
CA PRO A 576 33.47 12.12 -9.53
C PRO A 576 32.84 11.57 -10.82
N ALA A 577 32.31 12.48 -11.61
CA ALA A 577 31.66 12.22 -12.89
C ALA A 577 32.51 11.34 -13.79
N ARG A 578 32.13 10.09 -13.97
CA ARG A 578 32.48 9.25 -15.09
C ARG A 578 31.22 8.96 -15.88
N THR A 579 31.14 9.52 -17.06
CA THR A 579 30.16 9.22 -18.09
C THR A 579 30.17 7.71 -18.38
N GLN A 580 29.15 7.00 -17.83
CA GLN A 580 28.77 5.69 -18.32
C GLN A 580 27.48 5.81 -19.13
N PRO A 581 27.28 5.03 -20.21
CA PRO A 581 26.04 5.10 -20.96
C PRO A 581 24.88 4.69 -20.09
N LYS A 582 23.87 5.56 -20.00
CA LYS A 582 22.59 5.28 -19.34
C LYS A 582 22.05 3.94 -19.84
N ALA A 583 21.88 2.97 -18.95
CA ALA A 583 20.97 1.86 -19.17
C ALA A 583 19.65 2.44 -19.72
N LYS A 584 19.06 1.79 -20.72
CA LYS A 584 17.76 2.19 -21.27
C LYS A 584 16.79 2.39 -20.10
N ALA A 585 16.43 3.64 -19.85
CA ALA A 585 15.38 3.96 -18.89
C ALA A 585 14.12 3.21 -19.36
N GLU A 586 13.59 2.34 -18.51
CA GLU A 586 12.23 1.85 -18.65
C GLU A 586 11.34 3.08 -18.84
N ASN A 587 10.54 3.10 -19.90
CA ASN A 587 9.64 4.21 -20.16
C ASN A 587 8.76 4.38 -18.90
N PRO A 588 8.75 5.54 -18.25
CA PRO A 588 7.94 5.72 -17.07
C PRO A 588 6.49 5.47 -17.42
N LEU A 589 5.77 4.79 -16.51
CA LEU A 589 4.34 4.51 -16.67
C LEU A 589 3.59 5.79 -17.05
N ALA A 590 2.85 5.77 -18.16
CA ALA A 590 2.04 6.89 -18.56
C ALA A 590 0.89 7.09 -17.56
N ILE A 591 0.80 8.26 -16.95
CA ILE A 591 -0.26 8.60 -15.99
C ILE A 591 -1.06 9.78 -16.52
N TYR A 592 -2.36 9.57 -16.63
CA TYR A 592 -3.33 10.58 -17.02
C TYR A 592 -4.43 10.69 -15.98
N VAL A 593 -4.72 11.89 -15.48
CA VAL A 593 -5.87 12.21 -14.64
C VAL A 593 -6.61 13.38 -15.27
N GLY A 594 -7.86 13.20 -15.65
CA GLY A 594 -8.63 14.22 -16.33
C GLY A 594 -8.97 15.42 -15.43
N GLU A 595 -9.48 15.15 -14.26
CA GLU A 595 -9.86 16.16 -13.28
C GLU A 595 -9.77 15.60 -11.85
N VAL A 596 -9.32 16.44 -10.91
CA VAL A 596 -9.38 16.17 -9.47
C VAL A 596 -10.28 17.19 -8.80
N ASN A 597 -11.34 16.75 -8.15
CA ASN A 597 -12.27 17.57 -7.40
C ASN A 597 -12.06 17.39 -5.90
N ILE A 598 -11.95 18.49 -5.19
CA ILE A 598 -11.78 18.53 -3.74
C ILE A 598 -13.02 19.18 -3.14
N LYS A 599 -13.64 18.51 -2.17
CA LYS A 599 -14.80 19.00 -1.45
C LYS A 599 -14.57 18.93 0.05
N ASP A 600 -14.75 20.09 0.71
CA ASP A 600 -14.62 20.24 2.18
C ASP A 600 -13.30 19.69 2.76
N GLY A 601 -12.21 19.85 2.02
CA GLY A 601 -10.89 19.40 2.44
C GLY A 601 -10.31 20.24 3.58
N SER A 602 -9.29 19.69 4.25
CA SER A 602 -8.56 20.37 5.32
C SER A 602 -7.10 19.96 5.34
N ALA A 603 -6.25 20.86 5.84
CA ALA A 603 -4.84 20.59 6.05
C ALA A 603 -4.37 21.25 7.34
N ASN A 604 -3.57 20.55 8.12
CA ASN A 604 -2.90 21.10 9.30
C ASN A 604 -1.42 21.26 9.03
N PHE A 605 -0.92 22.46 9.32
CA PHE A 605 0.50 22.75 9.31
C PHE A 605 0.99 23.04 10.73
N ALA A 606 2.17 22.51 11.10
CA ALA A 606 2.81 22.84 12.36
C ALA A 606 4.33 23.01 12.16
N ASP A 607 4.90 23.96 12.89
CA ASP A 607 6.35 24.18 12.96
C ASP A 607 6.80 24.06 14.42
N MET A 608 7.54 22.99 14.71
CA MET A 608 8.04 22.66 16.04
C MET A 608 9.41 23.30 16.34
N THR A 609 10.01 24.00 15.37
CA THR A 609 11.28 24.72 15.57
C THR A 609 11.12 26.01 16.41
N LEU A 610 9.89 26.38 16.73
CA LEU A 610 9.52 27.61 17.44
C LEU A 610 9.12 27.32 18.90
N THR A 611 9.32 28.28 19.78
CA THR A 611 8.86 28.25 21.17
C THR A 611 8.05 29.51 21.49
N PRO A 612 6.74 29.42 21.74
CA PRO A 612 5.89 28.24 21.61
C PRO A 612 5.75 27.78 20.15
N ASN A 613 5.37 26.49 19.95
CA ASN A 613 5.19 25.93 18.60
C ASN A 613 4.13 26.69 17.80
N PHE A 614 4.36 26.79 16.50
CA PHE A 614 3.37 27.34 15.58
C PHE A 614 2.48 26.23 15.03
N ALA A 615 1.18 26.46 14.95
CA ALA A 615 0.24 25.60 14.26
C ALA A 615 -0.89 26.40 13.63
N THR A 616 -1.30 26.01 12.44
CA THR A 616 -2.43 26.59 11.70
C THR A 616 -3.15 25.52 10.91
N ALA A 617 -4.41 25.75 10.61
CA ALA A 617 -5.24 24.86 9.82
C ALA A 617 -5.86 25.58 8.63
N VAL A 618 -5.84 24.95 7.48
CA VAL A 618 -6.66 25.36 6.33
C VAL A 618 -7.84 24.40 6.27
N GLN A 619 -9.04 24.96 6.19
CA GLN A 619 -10.29 24.21 6.26
C GLN A 619 -11.22 24.61 5.12
N GLN A 620 -12.26 23.79 4.90
CA GLN A 620 -13.25 24.01 3.85
C GLN A 620 -12.59 24.23 2.47
N LEU A 621 -11.53 23.44 2.20
CA LEU A 621 -10.88 23.44 0.90
C LEU A 621 -11.84 22.85 -0.14
N ASN A 622 -12.23 23.68 -1.10
CA ASN A 622 -13.09 23.28 -2.21
C ASN A 622 -12.46 23.80 -3.50
N GLY A 623 -12.49 22.96 -4.52
CA GLY A 623 -11.93 23.35 -5.80
C GLY A 623 -11.60 22.18 -6.68
N ARG A 624 -10.85 22.48 -7.73
CA ARG A 624 -10.47 21.51 -8.75
C ARG A 624 -9.04 21.71 -9.23
N ILE A 625 -8.45 20.60 -9.63
CA ILE A 625 -7.22 20.54 -10.42
C ILE A 625 -7.60 19.91 -11.75
N GLY A 626 -7.27 20.56 -12.85
CA GLY A 626 -7.59 20.07 -14.18
C GLY A 626 -6.64 18.95 -14.63
N THR A 627 -6.55 18.74 -15.91
CA THR A 627 -5.87 17.58 -16.48
C THR A 627 -4.40 17.49 -16.08
N ILE A 628 -4.01 16.33 -15.54
CA ILE A 628 -2.66 15.94 -15.18
C ILE A 628 -2.22 14.84 -16.16
N ASP A 629 -1.16 15.05 -16.93
CA ASP A 629 -0.62 14.09 -17.89
C ASP A 629 0.90 14.13 -17.86
N ASN A 630 1.54 13.06 -17.40
CA ASN A 630 3.01 13.01 -17.30
C ASN A 630 3.73 12.87 -18.65
N ARG A 631 2.98 12.59 -19.73
CA ARG A 631 3.52 12.53 -21.09
C ARG A 631 3.58 13.90 -21.76
N LYS A 632 2.82 14.85 -21.24
CA LYS A 632 2.72 16.20 -21.78
C LYS A 632 3.27 17.19 -20.77
N ALA A 633 4.05 18.12 -21.23
CA ALA A 633 4.56 19.23 -20.40
C ALA A 633 3.51 20.31 -20.11
N THR A 634 2.22 20.06 -20.39
CA THR A 634 1.15 21.03 -20.15
C THR A 634 0.82 21.07 -18.67
N PRO A 635 0.90 22.25 -18.02
CA PRO A 635 0.57 22.40 -16.63
C PRO A 635 -0.93 22.18 -16.38
N ALA A 636 -1.27 21.51 -15.29
CA ALA A 636 -2.65 21.33 -14.84
C ALA A 636 -3.18 22.64 -14.22
N PRO A 637 -4.33 23.16 -14.65
CA PRO A 637 -4.96 24.32 -14.02
C PRO A 637 -5.44 23.96 -12.59
N VAL A 638 -5.27 24.91 -11.67
CA VAL A 638 -5.65 24.79 -10.26
C VAL A 638 -6.58 25.93 -9.90
N ASP A 639 -7.71 25.64 -9.27
CA ASP A 639 -8.61 26.62 -8.66
C ASP A 639 -9.18 26.05 -7.36
N ILE A 640 -8.57 26.42 -6.25
CA ILE A 640 -8.92 25.94 -4.92
C ILE A 640 -9.18 27.15 -4.01
N GLN A 641 -10.22 27.06 -3.19
CA GLN A 641 -10.57 28.06 -2.19
C GLN A 641 -10.81 27.39 -0.84
N GLY A 642 -10.58 28.14 0.22
CA GLY A 642 -10.74 27.63 1.58
C GLY A 642 -10.64 28.75 2.62
N LYS A 643 -10.38 28.36 3.87
CA LYS A 643 -10.23 29.30 4.99
C LYS A 643 -9.07 28.89 5.89
N VAL A 644 -8.24 29.83 6.26
CA VAL A 644 -7.24 29.67 7.32
C VAL A 644 -7.90 29.95 8.66
N ASP A 645 -7.67 29.07 9.64
CA ASP A 645 -8.17 29.19 11.01
C ASP A 645 -9.67 29.57 11.09
N ARG A 646 -10.50 28.95 10.25
CA ARG A 646 -11.97 29.09 10.11
C ARG A 646 -12.45 30.40 9.48
N TYR A 647 -11.70 31.48 9.51
CA TYR A 647 -12.23 32.80 9.17
C TYR A 647 -11.57 33.48 7.99
N ALA A 648 -10.26 33.29 7.80
CA ALA A 648 -9.49 33.99 6.80
C ALA A 648 -9.57 33.30 5.44
N PRO A 649 -10.21 33.89 4.42
CA PRO A 649 -10.28 33.26 3.10
C PRO A 649 -8.91 33.05 2.50
N VAL A 650 -8.72 31.89 1.87
CA VAL A 650 -7.58 31.59 1.03
C VAL A 650 -8.05 31.15 -0.35
N THR A 651 -7.35 31.59 -1.38
CA THR A 651 -7.58 31.15 -2.77
C THR A 651 -6.24 30.77 -3.39
N ILE A 652 -6.21 29.68 -4.14
CA ILE A 652 -5.05 29.19 -4.86
C ILE A 652 -5.48 29.01 -6.31
N LYS A 653 -4.90 29.77 -7.21
CA LYS A 653 -5.25 29.77 -8.64
C LYS A 653 -4.02 29.77 -9.52
N GLY A 654 -4.13 29.13 -10.67
CA GLY A 654 -3.05 29.10 -11.63
C GLY A 654 -2.90 27.74 -12.30
N SER A 655 -1.67 27.31 -12.50
CA SER A 655 -1.37 26.01 -13.11
C SER A 655 -0.02 25.50 -12.65
N LEU A 656 0.11 24.19 -12.59
CA LEU A 656 1.37 23.53 -12.24
C LEU A 656 1.50 22.20 -12.97
N ASN A 657 2.74 21.76 -13.19
CA ASN A 657 3.03 20.39 -13.57
C ASN A 657 3.29 19.57 -12.30
N PRO A 658 2.35 18.70 -11.86
CA PRO A 658 2.51 17.96 -10.60
C PRO A 658 3.69 16.97 -10.57
N PHE A 659 4.12 16.48 -11.74
CA PHE A 659 5.24 15.54 -11.87
C PHE A 659 6.60 16.24 -11.92
N ASP A 660 6.62 17.50 -12.34
CA ASP A 660 7.83 18.32 -12.39
C ASP A 660 7.45 19.80 -12.14
N PRO A 661 7.18 20.19 -10.88
CA PRO A 661 6.88 21.57 -10.54
C PRO A 661 8.02 22.55 -10.85
N MET A 662 9.26 22.03 -10.99
CA MET A 662 10.42 22.82 -11.36
C MET A 662 10.43 23.18 -12.84
N ALA A 663 9.84 22.33 -13.67
CA ALA A 663 9.72 22.64 -15.11
C ALA A 663 8.71 23.75 -15.36
N SER A 664 7.55 23.72 -14.67
CA SER A 664 6.49 24.69 -14.88
C SER A 664 5.55 24.80 -13.68
N LEU A 665 5.49 25.97 -13.09
CA LEU A 665 4.53 26.37 -12.07
C LEU A 665 4.19 27.85 -12.25
N ASP A 666 2.91 28.18 -12.25
CA ASP A 666 2.39 29.56 -12.26
C ASP A 666 1.21 29.60 -11.29
N ILE A 667 1.49 29.88 -10.01
CA ILE A 667 0.49 29.82 -8.94
C ILE A 667 0.39 31.17 -8.24
N THR A 668 -0.83 31.69 -8.16
CA THR A 668 -1.19 32.80 -7.31
C THR A 668 -1.97 32.30 -6.09
N THR A 669 -1.43 32.57 -4.91
CA THR A 669 -2.10 32.26 -3.63
C THR A 669 -2.44 33.59 -2.91
N SER A 670 -3.71 33.77 -2.55
CA SER A 670 -4.16 34.93 -1.84
C SER A 670 -4.76 34.55 -0.50
N PHE A 671 -4.23 35.13 0.56
CA PHE A 671 -4.74 35.03 1.93
C PHE A 671 -5.30 36.40 2.32
N LYS A 672 -6.50 36.45 2.86
CA LYS A 672 -7.15 37.70 3.28
C LYS A 672 -7.49 37.66 4.76
N ARG A 673 -7.08 38.72 5.48
CA ARG A 673 -7.41 38.93 6.90
C ARG A 673 -7.00 37.82 7.84
N VAL A 674 -5.82 37.21 7.62
CA VAL A 674 -5.25 36.23 8.56
C VAL A 674 -4.89 36.92 9.87
N GLU A 675 -5.28 36.38 11.00
CA GLU A 675 -4.95 36.93 12.31
C GLU A 675 -3.46 36.79 12.61
N LEU A 676 -2.79 37.96 12.79
CA LEU A 676 -1.36 37.99 13.04
C LEU A 676 -0.96 37.43 14.44
N THR A 677 -1.89 37.45 15.39
CA THR A 677 -1.63 36.89 16.74
C THR A 677 -1.16 35.45 16.71
N ASN A 678 -1.61 34.67 15.72
CA ASN A 678 -1.19 33.29 15.51
C ASN A 678 0.27 33.19 15.06
N LEU A 679 0.83 34.25 14.49
CA LEU A 679 2.23 34.32 14.06
C LEU A 679 3.16 34.82 15.19
N THR A 680 2.65 35.01 16.41
CA THR A 680 3.46 35.39 17.58
C THR A 680 4.69 34.50 17.80
N PRO A 681 4.68 33.18 17.60
CA PRO A 681 5.87 32.35 17.72
C PRO A 681 7.02 32.81 16.81
N TYR A 682 6.71 33.19 15.57
CA TYR A 682 7.71 33.71 14.64
C TYR A 682 8.18 35.11 15.04
N SER A 683 7.25 36.02 15.38
CA SER A 683 7.62 37.37 15.77
C SER A 683 8.39 37.43 17.09
N GLY A 684 8.04 36.58 18.06
CA GLY A 684 8.78 36.43 19.31
C GLY A 684 10.19 35.94 19.09
N LYS A 685 10.39 34.89 18.29
CA LYS A 685 11.70 34.35 17.98
C LYS A 685 12.58 35.32 17.23
N PHE A 686 12.09 35.93 16.16
CA PHE A 686 12.92 36.67 15.22
C PHE A 686 12.88 38.20 15.39
N ALA A 687 11.77 38.75 15.87
CA ALA A 687 11.61 40.20 16.11
C ALA A 687 11.67 40.58 17.59
N GLY A 688 11.61 39.63 18.51
CA GLY A 688 11.66 39.88 19.95
C GLY A 688 10.40 40.51 20.54
N PHE A 689 9.26 40.41 19.88
CA PHE A 689 7.98 40.95 20.32
C PHE A 689 6.82 40.01 20.07
N ARG A 690 5.88 39.95 20.99
CA ARG A 690 4.56 39.37 20.75
C ARG A 690 3.73 40.24 19.85
N ILE A 691 2.81 39.64 19.11
CA ILE A 691 1.82 40.37 18.36
C ILE A 691 0.53 40.44 19.20
N ARG A 692 0.08 41.63 19.57
CA ARG A 692 -1.15 41.87 20.34
C ARG A 692 -2.38 41.88 19.44
N LYS A 693 -2.23 42.45 18.22
CA LYS A 693 -3.33 42.63 17.26
C LYS A 693 -2.73 42.83 15.87
N GLY A 694 -3.50 42.46 14.86
CA GLY A 694 -3.18 42.77 13.48
C GLY A 694 -3.75 41.74 12.53
N ARG A 695 -3.93 42.13 11.28
CA ARG A 695 -4.39 41.27 10.18
C ARG A 695 -3.38 41.29 9.05
N LEU A 696 -3.24 40.13 8.44
CA LEU A 696 -2.32 39.90 7.34
C LEU A 696 -3.10 39.59 6.06
N ASN A 697 -2.80 40.29 4.99
CA ASN A 697 -3.20 39.93 3.65
C ASN A 697 -1.92 39.61 2.87
N LEU A 698 -1.91 38.49 2.19
CA LEU A 698 -0.80 38.06 1.35
C LEU A 698 -1.32 37.73 -0.05
N ASP A 699 -0.69 38.29 -1.05
CA ASP A 699 -0.88 37.92 -2.44
C ASP A 699 0.47 37.45 -2.96
N LEU A 700 0.60 36.14 -3.15
CA LEU A 700 1.84 35.43 -3.50
C LEU A 700 1.71 34.91 -4.92
N HIS A 701 2.53 35.36 -5.83
CA HIS A 701 2.58 34.89 -7.20
C HIS A 701 3.93 34.26 -7.46
N TYR A 702 3.94 32.96 -7.71
CA TYR A 702 5.12 32.16 -7.97
C TYR A 702 5.10 31.66 -9.40
N LEU A 703 6.07 32.07 -10.19
CA LEU A 703 6.30 31.60 -11.54
C LEU A 703 7.63 30.84 -11.57
N ILE A 704 7.57 29.57 -11.92
CA ILE A 704 8.77 28.74 -12.14
C ILE A 704 8.76 28.29 -13.60
N THR A 705 9.86 28.49 -14.28
CA THR A 705 10.07 28.02 -15.64
C THR A 705 11.46 27.41 -15.76
N LYS A 706 11.54 26.11 -15.97
CA LYS A 706 12.81 25.36 -16.10
C LYS A 706 13.78 25.62 -14.93
N GLY A 707 13.26 25.59 -13.70
CA GLY A 707 14.01 25.84 -12.48
C GLY A 707 14.28 27.30 -12.15
N GLN A 708 13.95 28.24 -13.02
CA GLN A 708 14.07 29.68 -12.75
C GLN A 708 12.83 30.15 -12.02
N LEU A 709 13.01 30.60 -10.78
CA LEU A 709 11.94 31.16 -9.92
C LEU A 709 11.85 32.67 -10.12
N LYS A 710 10.64 33.15 -10.33
CA LYS A 710 10.23 34.55 -10.18
C LYS A 710 9.02 34.62 -9.25
N ALA A 711 9.22 35.16 -8.06
CA ALA A 711 8.13 35.29 -7.09
C ALA A 711 7.86 36.75 -6.78
N GLN A 712 6.61 37.12 -6.78
CA GLN A 712 6.11 38.44 -6.35
C GLN A 712 5.26 38.21 -5.09
N ASN A 713 5.76 38.72 -3.96
CA ASN A 713 5.07 38.61 -2.68
C ASN A 713 4.59 39.99 -2.26
N LYS A 714 3.27 40.22 -2.28
CA LYS A 714 2.64 41.42 -1.75
C LYS A 714 2.11 41.11 -0.36
N VAL A 715 2.64 41.85 0.60
CA VAL A 715 2.33 41.71 2.03
C VAL A 715 1.63 43.01 2.47
N LEU A 716 0.39 42.92 2.91
CA LEU A 716 -0.35 44.03 3.51
C LEU A 716 -0.71 43.65 4.94
N VAL A 717 -0.09 44.34 5.88
CA VAL A 717 -0.36 44.21 7.33
C VAL A 717 -1.25 45.37 7.75
N GLU A 718 -2.35 45.05 8.42
CA GLU A 718 -3.32 46.02 8.88
C GLU A 718 -3.39 46.05 10.40
N GLN A 719 -3.37 47.26 10.99
CA GLN A 719 -3.54 47.52 12.41
C GLN A 719 -2.61 46.68 13.31
N LEU A 720 -1.36 46.49 12.88
CA LEU A 720 -0.35 45.77 13.68
C LEU A 720 -0.08 46.51 15.00
N GLN A 721 -0.22 45.82 16.10
CA GLN A 721 0.15 46.27 17.42
C GLN A 721 1.12 45.22 18.03
N LEU A 722 2.33 45.65 18.32
CA LEU A 722 3.30 44.88 19.05
C LEU A 722 2.94 44.87 20.53
N GLY A 723 3.07 43.74 21.14
CA GLY A 723 2.88 43.54 22.56
C GLY A 723 4.18 43.62 23.36
N GLU A 724 4.29 42.77 24.35
CA GLU A 724 5.45 42.67 25.22
C GLU A 724 6.71 42.18 24.48
N ARG A 725 7.87 42.65 24.94
CA ARG A 725 9.16 42.14 24.46
C ARG A 725 9.34 40.68 24.91
N VAL A 726 9.87 39.87 24.02
CA VAL A 726 10.22 38.46 24.25
C VAL A 726 11.72 38.33 24.18
N ASP A 727 12.35 37.77 25.22
CA ASP A 727 13.74 37.45 25.18
C ASP A 727 14.00 36.25 24.24
N SER A 728 14.74 36.49 23.17
CA SER A 728 15.10 35.44 22.20
C SER A 728 16.53 35.70 21.69
N PRO A 729 17.40 34.66 21.71
CA PRO A 729 18.76 34.80 21.18
C PRO A 729 18.79 35.03 19.66
N ASP A 730 17.75 34.66 18.96
CA ASP A 730 17.60 34.84 17.50
C ASP A 730 17.00 36.18 17.12
N ALA A 731 16.52 36.98 18.12
CA ALA A 731 15.88 38.26 17.87
C ALA A 731 16.89 39.31 17.43
N LEU A 732 16.48 40.16 16.51
CA LEU A 732 17.26 41.31 16.07
C LEU A 732 17.35 42.34 17.22
N ASP A 733 18.53 42.73 17.64
CA ASP A 733 18.73 43.82 18.57
C ASP A 733 18.64 45.17 17.81
N LEU A 734 17.45 45.50 17.42
CA LEU A 734 17.09 46.69 16.62
C LEU A 734 15.80 47.30 17.17
N PRO A 735 15.57 48.61 16.97
CA PRO A 735 14.34 49.29 17.37
C PRO A 735 13.14 48.92 16.47
N ILE A 736 12.63 47.68 16.64
CA ILE A 736 11.54 47.12 15.83
C ILE A 736 10.28 47.98 15.89
N ARG A 737 9.95 48.58 17.06
CA ARG A 737 8.77 49.46 17.19
C ARG A 737 8.91 50.69 16.30
N LEU A 738 10.06 51.34 16.27
CA LEU A 738 10.35 52.44 15.40
C LEU A 738 10.22 52.04 13.91
N ALA A 739 10.76 50.91 13.54
CA ALA A 739 10.66 50.39 12.17
C ALA A 739 9.20 50.14 11.77
N VAL A 740 8.40 49.59 12.66
CA VAL A 740 6.96 49.37 12.44
C VAL A 740 6.22 50.73 12.30
N ALA A 741 6.51 51.71 13.16
CA ALA A 741 5.92 53.05 13.12
C ALA A 741 6.26 53.79 11.83
N LEU A 742 7.52 53.66 11.37
CA LEU A 742 7.97 54.24 10.08
C LEU A 742 7.25 53.63 8.86
N LEU A 743 6.92 52.35 8.91
CA LEU A 743 6.27 51.61 7.81
C LEU A 743 4.75 51.80 7.79
N LYS A 744 4.12 52.11 8.91
CA LYS A 744 2.68 52.34 9.00
C LYS A 744 2.24 53.60 8.31
N ASP A 745 1.18 53.51 7.51
CA ASP A 745 0.49 54.66 6.94
C ASP A 745 -0.58 55.25 7.88
N THR A 746 -1.28 56.29 7.43
CA THR A 746 -2.36 56.98 8.17
C THR A 746 -3.56 56.07 8.52
N GLN A 747 -3.69 54.93 7.85
CA GLN A 747 -4.72 53.91 8.09
C GLN A 747 -4.20 52.75 8.94
N GLY A 748 -2.97 52.82 9.43
CA GLY A 748 -2.33 51.78 10.22
C GLY A 748 -1.93 50.55 9.40
N ARG A 749 -1.70 50.71 8.09
CA ARG A 749 -1.33 49.66 7.17
C ARG A 749 0.16 49.70 6.86
N ILE A 750 0.77 48.51 6.73
CA ILE A 750 2.15 48.34 6.24
C ILE A 750 2.04 47.55 4.93
N SER A 751 2.46 48.14 3.82
CA SER A 751 2.47 47.50 2.51
C SER A 751 3.92 47.23 2.08
N LEU A 752 4.23 45.98 1.78
CA LEU A 752 5.55 45.55 1.35
C LEU A 752 5.44 44.73 0.08
N GLU A 753 6.34 44.94 -0.86
CA GLU A 753 6.52 44.10 -2.01
C GLU A 753 7.90 43.42 -1.89
N LEU A 754 7.91 42.09 -1.90
CA LEU A 754 9.12 41.29 -1.73
C LEU A 754 9.31 40.44 -2.99
N PRO A 755 9.93 40.96 -4.06
CA PRO A 755 10.29 40.17 -5.21
C PRO A 755 11.43 39.23 -4.87
N ILE A 756 11.36 37.96 -5.34
CA ILE A 756 12.39 36.93 -5.17
C ILE A 756 12.65 36.32 -6.54
N GLU A 757 13.88 36.33 -6.95
CA GLU A 757 14.33 35.68 -8.19
C GLU A 757 15.52 34.76 -7.88
N GLY A 758 15.58 33.61 -8.55
CA GLY A 758 16.71 32.72 -8.38
C GLY A 758 16.57 31.41 -9.13
N ASP A 759 17.66 30.64 -9.13
CA ASP A 759 17.76 29.35 -9.77
C ASP A 759 17.57 28.22 -8.75
N LEU A 760 16.44 27.56 -8.80
CA LEU A 760 16.09 26.44 -7.93
C LEU A 760 16.91 25.16 -8.24
N ASN A 761 17.58 25.10 -9.39
CA ASN A 761 18.50 24.01 -9.70
C ASN A 761 19.83 24.16 -8.93
N ASN A 762 20.11 25.34 -8.39
CA ASN A 762 21.26 25.56 -7.54
C ASN A 762 21.00 25.08 -6.11
N PRO A 763 21.71 24.08 -5.59
CA PRO A 763 21.49 23.54 -4.25
C PRO A 763 21.71 24.56 -3.12
N GLN A 764 22.44 25.65 -3.39
CA GLN A 764 22.69 26.72 -2.43
C GLN A 764 21.56 27.78 -2.39
N PHE A 765 20.66 27.76 -3.38
CA PHE A 765 19.54 28.69 -3.42
C PHE A 765 18.44 28.29 -2.44
N SER A 766 18.07 29.20 -1.54
CA SER A 766 16.97 29.01 -0.59
C SER A 766 16.15 30.29 -0.47
N VAL A 767 14.84 30.16 -0.56
CA VAL A 767 13.89 31.29 -0.55
C VAL A 767 13.82 31.95 0.84
N MET A 768 13.77 31.17 1.91
CA MET A 768 13.60 31.69 3.28
C MET A 768 14.73 32.63 3.75
N PRO A 769 16.00 32.33 3.56
CA PRO A 769 17.08 33.25 3.90
C PRO A 769 16.97 34.58 3.15
N ILE A 770 16.52 34.58 1.90
CA ILE A 770 16.35 35.81 1.11
C ILE A 770 15.24 36.68 1.67
N ILE A 771 14.10 36.09 2.03
CA ILE A 771 13.00 36.81 2.69
C ILE A 771 13.49 37.44 3.99
N TRP A 772 14.17 36.67 4.85
CA TRP A 772 14.71 37.15 6.11
C TRP A 772 15.77 38.23 5.93
N GLN A 773 16.65 38.08 4.98
CA GLN A 773 17.66 39.11 4.68
C GLN A 773 17.01 40.42 4.21
N THR A 774 15.98 40.32 3.37
CA THR A 774 15.23 41.51 2.88
C THR A 774 14.53 42.21 4.03
N LEU A 775 13.82 41.48 4.90
CA LEU A 775 13.16 42.03 6.07
C LEU A 775 14.16 42.63 7.06
N ARG A 776 15.25 41.97 7.34
CA ARG A 776 16.35 42.47 8.17
C ARG A 776 16.93 43.75 7.62
N ASN A 777 17.22 43.80 6.33
CA ASN A 777 17.75 45.00 5.69
C ASN A 777 16.77 46.18 5.74
N LEU A 778 15.46 45.90 5.64
CA LEU A 778 14.41 46.92 5.80
C LEU A 778 14.41 47.51 7.21
N VAL A 779 14.49 46.65 8.24
CA VAL A 779 14.55 47.09 9.64
C VAL A 779 15.87 47.80 9.92
N LEU A 780 16.99 47.32 9.40
CA LEU A 780 18.29 47.98 9.53
C LEU A 780 18.28 49.39 8.92
N ARG A 781 17.69 49.59 7.74
CA ARG A 781 17.53 50.91 7.14
C ARG A 781 16.65 51.83 8.00
N ALA A 782 15.55 51.30 8.54
CA ALA A 782 14.70 52.03 9.47
C ALA A 782 15.45 52.46 10.76
N ALA A 783 16.38 51.62 11.26
CA ALA A 783 17.15 51.89 12.43
C ALA A 783 18.31 52.86 12.18
N GLN A 784 19.07 52.66 11.10
CA GLN A 784 20.30 53.42 10.80
C GLN A 784 20.07 54.78 10.13
N ALA A 785 19.05 54.92 9.32
CA ALA A 785 18.76 56.12 8.59
C ALA A 785 17.25 56.42 8.52
N PRO A 786 16.59 56.59 9.70
CA PRO A 786 15.13 56.67 9.73
C PRO A 786 14.57 57.87 8.94
N PHE A 787 15.25 59.01 8.96
CA PHE A 787 14.85 60.22 8.24
C PHE A 787 15.02 60.12 6.73
N LYS A 788 16.09 59.42 6.24
CA LYS A 788 16.25 59.11 4.81
C LYS A 788 15.17 58.13 4.34
N MET A 789 14.83 57.13 5.15
CA MET A 789 13.75 56.24 4.85
C MET A 789 12.40 56.97 4.81
N LEU A 790 12.16 57.83 5.79
CA LEU A 790 10.96 58.65 5.88
C LEU A 790 10.83 59.58 4.66
N GLY A 791 11.91 60.29 4.27
CA GLY A 791 11.93 61.16 3.09
C GLY A 791 11.69 60.39 1.80
N GLY A 792 12.23 59.18 1.66
CA GLY A 792 12.01 58.35 0.46
C GLY A 792 10.61 57.72 0.36
N LEU A 793 9.85 57.66 1.46
CA LEU A 793 8.48 57.12 1.48
C LEU A 793 7.42 58.17 1.05
N VAL A 794 7.77 59.46 1.02
CA VAL A 794 6.87 60.51 0.57
C VAL A 794 6.88 60.62 -0.95
N ALA A 795 5.73 60.72 -1.57
CA ALA A 795 5.58 60.77 -3.02
C ALA A 795 6.38 61.94 -3.63
N GLY A 796 7.36 61.66 -4.49
CA GLY A 796 8.28 62.64 -5.08
C GLY A 796 9.46 62.99 -4.21
N GLY A 797 9.69 62.28 -3.09
CA GLY A 797 10.74 62.56 -2.15
C GLY A 797 12.15 62.29 -2.68
N SER A 798 13.03 63.28 -2.49
CA SER A 798 14.49 63.11 -2.58
C SER A 798 14.98 62.35 -1.34
N SER A 799 16.02 61.55 -1.47
CA SER A 799 16.69 60.85 -0.33
C SER A 799 17.47 61.80 0.56
N GLU A 800 16.92 63.05 0.77
CA GLU A 800 17.51 64.04 1.67
C GLU A 800 17.37 63.60 3.13
N ASP A 801 18.41 63.81 3.90
CA ASP A 801 18.40 63.56 5.33
C ASP A 801 17.66 64.66 6.07
N LEU A 802 16.41 64.39 6.46
CA LEU A 802 15.58 65.31 7.25
C LEU A 802 15.86 65.27 8.76
N GLY A 803 16.92 64.58 9.17
CA GLY A 803 17.25 64.27 10.58
C GLY A 803 17.94 65.45 11.34
N SER A 804 18.10 66.61 10.73
CA SER A 804 18.73 67.73 11.41
C SER A 804 18.33 69.08 10.82
N VAL A 805 18.39 70.13 11.63
CA VAL A 805 18.10 71.50 11.25
C VAL A 805 19.36 72.34 11.52
N SER A 806 19.80 73.11 10.49
CA SER A 806 20.97 73.93 10.58
C SER A 806 20.59 75.37 10.94
N PHE A 807 21.27 75.97 11.91
CA PHE A 807 21.05 77.33 12.36
C PHE A 807 22.29 78.19 12.09
N ALA A 808 22.03 79.46 11.75
CA ALA A 808 23.07 80.48 11.72
C ALA A 808 23.68 80.67 13.12
N PRO A 809 24.99 81.01 13.22
CA PRO A 809 25.62 81.32 14.51
C PRO A 809 24.88 82.39 15.31
N GLY A 810 24.59 82.21 16.56
CA GLY A 810 23.92 83.12 17.47
C GLY A 810 22.45 83.31 17.22
N SER A 811 21.83 82.65 16.26
CA SER A 811 20.41 82.77 15.93
C SER A 811 19.66 81.46 16.20
N SER A 812 18.36 81.69 16.53
CA SER A 812 17.33 80.65 16.61
C SER A 812 16.36 80.73 15.45
N ASP A 813 16.55 81.57 14.47
CA ASP A 813 15.65 81.80 13.31
C ASP A 813 15.92 80.65 12.29
N LEU A 814 14.81 80.16 11.70
CA LEU A 814 14.86 79.09 10.69
C LEU A 814 15.15 79.71 9.32
N SER A 815 16.21 79.26 8.66
CA SER A 815 16.49 79.62 7.27
C SER A 815 15.39 79.10 6.32
N ALA A 816 15.32 79.59 5.07
CA ALA A 816 14.39 79.10 4.07
C ALA A 816 14.59 77.62 3.72
N GLU A 817 15.87 77.16 3.71
CA GLU A 817 16.23 75.74 3.53
C GLU A 817 15.73 74.91 4.72
N ALA A 818 15.91 75.42 5.96
CA ALA A 818 15.41 74.73 7.15
C ALA A 818 13.91 74.62 7.17
N GLN A 819 13.24 75.70 6.81
CA GLN A 819 11.77 75.70 6.67
C GLN A 819 11.30 74.68 5.60
N SER A 820 11.92 74.64 4.44
CA SER A 820 11.62 73.67 3.40
C SER A 820 11.80 72.27 3.84
N ALA A 821 12.90 71.99 4.61
CA ALA A 821 13.15 70.63 5.18
C ALA A 821 12.08 70.28 6.23
N LEU A 822 11.69 71.26 7.09
CA LEU A 822 10.64 71.05 8.09
C LEU A 822 9.26 70.82 7.47
N ASP A 823 8.97 71.53 6.34
CA ASP A 823 7.74 71.33 5.57
C ASP A 823 7.66 69.89 5.05
N LYS A 824 8.75 69.37 4.43
CA LYS A 824 8.85 67.99 4.00
C LYS A 824 8.71 67.01 5.17
N LEU A 825 9.37 67.28 6.28
CA LEU A 825 9.30 66.49 7.48
C LEU A 825 7.87 66.46 8.05
N SER A 826 7.20 67.63 8.07
CA SER A 826 5.82 67.72 8.55
C SER A 826 4.86 66.87 7.75
N VAL A 827 4.99 66.88 6.41
CA VAL A 827 4.20 66.03 5.50
C VAL A 827 4.48 64.57 5.79
N ALA A 828 5.73 64.18 5.91
CA ALA A 828 6.14 62.82 6.17
C ALA A 828 5.66 62.31 7.53
N LEU A 829 5.70 63.13 8.58
CA LEU A 829 5.21 62.77 9.91
C LEU A 829 3.67 62.72 9.96
N LYS A 830 2.95 63.48 9.16
CA LYS A 830 1.48 63.35 9.03
C LYS A 830 1.08 62.04 8.39
N GLU A 831 1.85 61.55 7.44
CA GLU A 831 1.63 60.25 6.81
C GLU A 831 2.00 59.06 7.75
N ARG A 832 2.70 59.33 8.86
CA ARG A 832 3.17 58.29 9.84
C ARG A 832 2.73 58.70 11.25
N PRO A 833 1.44 58.53 11.60
CA PRO A 833 0.87 59.05 12.85
C PRO A 833 1.48 58.43 14.12
N ASP A 834 2.02 57.20 14.05
CA ASP A 834 2.63 56.51 15.19
C ASP A 834 4.05 57.04 15.52
N LEU A 835 4.63 57.93 14.70
CA LEU A 835 5.94 58.52 14.95
C LEU A 835 5.81 59.79 15.82
N LYS A 836 6.72 59.90 16.78
CA LYS A 836 7.00 61.03 17.58
C LYS A 836 8.34 61.65 17.20
N LEU A 837 8.45 62.94 17.28
CA LEU A 837 9.69 63.68 16.99
C LEU A 837 10.27 64.26 18.26
N GLU A 838 11.50 63.92 18.52
CA GLU A 838 12.30 64.54 19.59
C GLU A 838 13.27 65.52 18.97
N ILE A 839 13.31 66.73 19.53
CA ILE A 839 14.14 67.79 19.05
C ILE A 839 15.23 68.05 20.06
N GLU A 840 16.48 67.83 19.68
CA GLU A 840 17.65 68.15 20.46
C GLU A 840 18.14 69.56 20.09
N GLY A 841 17.92 70.52 21.00
CA GLY A 841 18.44 71.87 20.83
C GLY A 841 19.93 71.93 21.01
N THR A 842 20.70 72.33 19.98
CA THR A 842 22.15 72.31 20.05
C THR A 842 22.68 73.72 19.87
N SER A 843 23.72 74.07 20.64
CA SER A 843 24.50 75.32 20.51
C SER A 843 26.01 74.92 20.56
N ALA A 844 26.84 75.84 19.96
CA ALA A 844 28.30 75.62 19.93
C ALA A 844 29.04 76.77 20.49
N ALA A 845 29.79 76.57 21.55
CA ALA A 845 30.52 77.67 22.20
C ALA A 845 31.49 78.39 21.26
N SER A 846 32.02 77.76 20.24
CA SER A 846 32.99 78.34 19.30
C SER A 846 32.37 79.30 18.31
N SER A 847 31.13 79.14 17.86
CA SER A 847 30.43 79.94 16.85
C SER A 847 29.35 80.78 17.47
N ASP A 848 28.53 80.23 18.39
CA ASP A 848 27.41 80.93 19.00
C ASP A 848 27.85 81.82 20.14
N GLY A 849 28.83 81.44 20.91
CA GLY A 849 29.28 82.15 22.11
C GLY A 849 29.60 83.57 21.87
N PRO A 850 30.48 83.93 20.92
CA PRO A 850 30.80 85.34 20.64
C PRO A 850 29.57 86.16 20.29
N LEU A 851 28.67 85.65 19.50
CA LEU A 851 27.46 86.40 19.06
C LEU A 851 26.42 86.53 20.16
N ILE A 852 26.21 85.45 20.94
CA ILE A 852 25.34 85.51 22.14
C ILE A 852 25.88 86.54 23.14
N ALA A 853 27.19 86.50 23.40
CA ALA A 853 27.83 87.49 24.30
C ALA A 853 27.66 88.88 23.84
N GLN A 854 27.79 89.15 22.53
CA GLN A 854 27.61 90.47 21.96
C GLN A 854 26.15 90.89 22.06
N GLN A 855 25.18 90.02 21.69
CA GLN A 855 23.73 90.32 21.83
C GLN A 855 23.34 90.53 23.31
N ARG A 856 23.95 89.75 24.23
CA ARG A 856 23.73 89.99 25.67
C ARG A 856 24.24 91.27 26.15
N LEU A 857 25.46 91.66 25.72
CA LEU A 857 26.01 92.94 26.07
C LEU A 857 25.15 94.10 25.58
N GLU A 858 24.65 94.03 24.33
CA GLU A 858 23.78 95.11 23.81
C GLU A 858 22.46 95.19 24.57
N ARG A 859 21.86 94.04 24.94
CA ARG A 859 20.67 93.97 25.82
C ARG A 859 20.96 94.60 27.21
N GLU A 860 22.12 94.31 27.75
CA GLU A 860 22.55 94.90 29.07
C GLU A 860 22.79 96.43 29.00
N TYR A 861 23.31 96.88 27.83
CA TYR A 861 23.40 98.31 27.58
C TYR A 861 22.02 98.93 27.50
N GLN A 862 21.13 98.34 26.73
CA GLN A 862 19.73 98.83 26.57
C GLN A 862 18.98 98.86 27.92
N TYR A 863 19.11 97.82 28.67
CA TYR A 863 18.48 97.68 30.02
C TYR A 863 19.08 98.66 31.01
N THR A 864 20.41 98.86 30.99
CA THR A 864 21.08 99.79 31.90
C THR A 864 20.73 101.21 31.51
N TYR A 865 20.79 101.53 30.25
CA TYR A 865 20.34 102.84 29.71
C TYR A 865 18.89 103.16 29.99
N TYR A 866 18.01 102.20 29.75
CA TYR A 866 16.55 102.26 30.06
C TYR A 866 16.37 102.72 31.58
N LYS A 867 17.09 102.09 32.49
CA LYS A 867 17.05 102.45 33.94
C LYS A 867 17.61 103.85 34.19
N ILE A 868 18.69 104.23 33.50
CA ILE A 868 19.22 105.61 33.61
C ILE A 868 18.22 106.67 33.17
N LEU A 869 17.62 106.51 32.01
CA LEU A 869 16.61 107.38 31.51
C LEU A 869 15.38 107.43 32.46
N GLN A 870 14.92 106.33 32.95
CA GLN A 870 13.84 106.31 33.93
C GLN A 870 14.16 107.12 35.22
N ARG A 871 15.40 107.05 35.71
CA ARG A 871 15.87 107.82 36.86
C ARG A 871 15.99 109.30 36.57
N ARG A 872 16.28 109.62 35.32
CA ARG A 872 16.35 111.07 34.90
C ARG A 872 14.98 111.67 34.66
N GLY A 873 13.91 110.81 34.58
CA GLY A 873 12.58 111.29 34.30
C GLY A 873 12.25 111.43 32.78
N ASP A 874 13.17 110.91 31.97
CA ASP A 874 12.96 111.02 30.51
C ASP A 874 11.87 110.03 30.04
N LYS A 875 11.19 110.39 28.94
CA LYS A 875 10.26 109.43 28.31
C LYS A 875 10.96 108.18 27.76
N VAL A 876 10.58 107.05 28.31
CA VAL A 876 11.11 105.76 27.85
C VAL A 876 10.08 104.96 27.07
N PRO A 877 10.50 104.11 26.11
CA PRO A 877 9.60 103.22 25.42
C PRO A 877 9.04 102.15 26.36
N ALA A 878 8.01 101.39 25.92
CA ALA A 878 7.36 100.36 26.75
C ALA A 878 8.28 99.20 27.17
N ARG A 879 9.40 99.01 26.46
CA ARG A 879 10.39 97.93 26.73
C ARG A 879 11.82 98.46 26.51
N ALA A 880 12.73 98.00 27.31
CA ALA A 880 14.14 98.41 27.23
C ALA A 880 14.78 98.08 25.86
N GLY A 881 14.46 96.96 25.26
CA GLY A 881 14.94 96.55 23.96
C GLY A 881 14.59 97.42 22.76
N LEU A 882 13.70 98.38 22.92
CA LEU A 882 13.36 99.34 21.86
C LEU A 882 14.25 100.60 21.90
N ILE A 883 15.14 100.74 22.83
CA ILE A 883 16.04 101.90 23.01
C ILE A 883 17.31 101.65 22.13
N GLN A 884 17.60 102.74 21.36
CA GLN A 884 18.94 102.80 20.75
C GLN A 884 19.87 103.49 21.76
N VAL A 885 20.93 102.82 22.13
CA VAL A 885 21.90 103.37 23.07
C VAL A 885 22.99 104.13 22.30
N PRO A 886 23.19 105.46 22.62
CA PRO A 886 24.29 106.17 21.97
C PRO A 886 25.61 105.56 22.25
N GLU A 887 26.54 105.48 21.27
CA GLU A 887 27.86 104.93 21.44
C GLU A 887 28.68 105.53 22.60
N GLU A 888 28.58 106.83 22.81
CA GLU A 888 29.22 107.63 23.88
C GLU A 888 28.75 107.22 25.29
N GLU A 889 27.53 106.67 25.43
CA GLU A 889 26.99 106.24 26.76
C GLU A 889 27.38 104.75 27.05
N LYS A 890 27.85 103.98 26.10
CA LYS A 890 28.21 102.60 26.28
C LYS A 890 29.38 102.41 27.14
N ALA A 891 30.46 103.17 26.93
CA ALA A 891 31.74 103.07 27.72
C ALA A 891 31.51 103.31 29.22
N PRO A 892 30.80 104.36 29.71
CA PRO A 892 30.51 104.58 31.09
C PRO A 892 29.67 103.48 31.77
N MET A 893 28.72 102.89 31.02
CA MET A 893 27.91 101.84 31.55
C MET A 893 28.62 100.47 31.63
N LEU A 894 29.65 100.32 30.85
CA LEU A 894 30.36 98.98 30.73
C LEU A 894 31.08 98.62 32.06
N GLU A 895 31.65 99.55 32.78
CA GLU A 895 32.28 99.27 34.07
C GLU A 895 31.25 98.74 35.11
N GLY A 896 30.07 99.36 35.13
CA GLY A 896 28.93 98.92 35.96
C GLY A 896 28.50 97.53 35.62
N ILE A 897 28.38 97.22 34.30
CA ILE A 897 28.03 95.90 33.78
C ILE A 897 29.08 94.85 34.11
N TYR A 898 30.41 95.22 33.95
CA TYR A 898 31.52 94.37 34.25
C TYR A 898 31.50 93.96 35.77
N ARG A 899 31.37 94.94 36.64
CA ARG A 899 31.33 94.71 38.11
C ARG A 899 30.15 93.88 38.57
N THR A 900 28.98 94.18 37.98
CA THR A 900 27.73 93.51 38.37
C THR A 900 27.65 92.14 37.86
N ARG A 901 28.11 91.85 36.61
CA ARG A 901 27.88 90.61 35.93
C ARG A 901 28.99 89.61 36.10
N LEU A 902 30.36 90.10 36.21
CA LEU A 902 31.48 89.24 36.52
C LEU A 902 31.66 89.08 38.01
N LYS A 903 31.00 89.91 38.82
CA LYS A 903 31.22 90.00 40.28
C LYS A 903 32.69 90.23 40.67
N GLN A 904 33.48 90.98 39.89
CA GLN A 904 34.91 91.23 40.02
C GLN A 904 35.18 92.77 39.82
N GLN A 905 36.25 93.23 40.43
CA GLN A 905 36.76 94.62 40.15
C GLN A 905 37.63 94.49 38.88
N PRO A 906 37.61 95.49 38.00
CA PRO A 906 38.64 95.56 36.97
C PRO A 906 40.04 95.46 37.52
N PRO A 907 40.95 94.71 36.90
CA PRO A 907 42.33 94.52 37.35
C PRO A 907 43.00 95.88 37.54
N ALA A 908 43.82 96.08 38.66
CA ALA A 908 44.52 97.33 38.97
C ALA A 908 45.38 97.80 37.78
N GLU A 909 45.93 96.87 37.03
CA GLU A 909 46.76 97.14 35.83
C GLU A 909 46.01 97.93 34.75
N TRP A 910 44.71 97.78 34.64
CA TRP A 910 43.92 98.51 33.70
C TRP A 910 43.58 99.96 34.04
N ALA A 911 43.90 100.38 35.30
CA ALA A 911 43.79 101.77 35.73
C ALA A 911 44.76 102.70 34.97
N ASN A 912 45.87 102.21 34.51
CA ASN A 912 46.92 102.90 33.78
C ASN A 912 46.65 103.06 32.27
N LEU A 913 45.56 102.39 31.77
CA LEU A 913 45.21 102.40 30.38
C LEU A 913 44.29 103.63 30.03
N GLY A 914 44.42 104.10 28.83
CA GLY A 914 43.45 105.10 28.35
C GLY A 914 42.03 104.69 28.44
N LYS A 915 41.04 105.61 28.52
CA LYS A 915 39.59 105.27 28.71
C LYS A 915 39.06 104.25 27.71
N GLU A 916 39.36 104.43 26.44
CA GLU A 916 38.97 103.50 25.36
C GLU A 916 39.61 102.12 25.49
N GLN A 917 40.90 102.08 25.77
CA GLN A 917 41.62 100.79 25.91
C GLN A 917 41.10 100.03 27.15
N ARG A 918 40.78 100.66 28.23
CA ARG A 918 40.15 100.06 29.41
C ARG A 918 38.74 99.53 29.10
N ALA A 919 37.94 100.35 28.40
CA ALA A 919 36.62 99.91 27.97
C ALA A 919 36.73 98.66 27.04
N ASN A 920 37.69 98.66 26.10
CA ASN A 920 37.90 97.51 25.22
C ASN A 920 38.32 96.27 25.98
N GLN A 921 39.18 96.35 27.02
CA GLN A 921 39.55 95.25 27.86
C GLN A 921 38.36 94.72 28.68
N MET A 922 37.61 95.58 29.28
CA MET A 922 36.37 95.22 30.00
C MET A 922 35.35 94.59 29.06
N ARG A 923 35.15 95.12 27.88
CA ARG A 923 34.29 94.53 26.87
C ARG A 923 34.73 93.17 26.47
N ALA A 924 36.01 93.00 26.18
CA ALA A 924 36.57 91.67 25.84
C ALA A 924 36.43 90.67 26.97
N ALA A 925 36.59 91.05 28.21
CA ALA A 925 36.44 90.17 29.39
C ALA A 925 35.00 89.78 29.61
N VAL A 926 34.03 90.75 29.48
CA VAL A 926 32.58 90.46 29.56
C VAL A 926 32.14 89.57 28.42
N LEU A 927 32.56 89.92 27.21
CA LEU A 927 32.27 89.00 26.06
C LEU A 927 32.84 87.60 26.18
N LYS A 928 34.09 87.45 26.69
CA LYS A 928 34.71 86.15 26.96
C LYS A 928 33.93 85.37 28.00
N PHE A 929 33.52 86.10 29.10
CA PHE A 929 32.75 85.45 30.17
C PHE A 929 31.40 84.93 29.69
N TRP A 930 30.71 85.70 28.87
CA TRP A 930 29.40 85.24 28.34
C TRP A 930 29.53 84.29 27.11
N SER A 931 30.59 84.40 26.34
CA SER A 931 30.78 83.47 25.22
C SER A 931 31.02 82.02 25.65
N SER A 932 31.49 81.76 26.83
CA SER A 932 31.60 80.43 27.37
C SER A 932 30.60 80.04 28.46
N ASN A 933 29.55 80.89 28.58
CA ASN A 933 28.49 80.68 29.57
C ASN A 933 27.54 79.61 29.12
N GLU A 934 27.58 78.47 29.77
CA GLU A 934 26.72 77.30 29.40
C GLU A 934 25.26 77.53 29.49
N VAL A 935 24.79 78.36 30.42
CA VAL A 935 23.35 78.73 30.57
C VAL A 935 22.87 79.45 29.34
N LEU A 936 23.61 80.48 28.86
CA LEU A 936 23.26 81.23 27.67
C LEU A 936 23.27 80.37 26.39
N LEU A 937 24.26 79.50 26.32
CA LEU A 937 24.35 78.56 25.21
C LEU A 937 23.18 77.55 25.23
N ARG A 938 22.83 77.02 26.40
CA ARG A 938 21.66 76.15 26.55
C ARG A 938 20.35 76.90 26.26
N GLU A 939 20.19 78.14 26.69
CA GLU A 939 19.04 78.97 26.30
C GLU A 939 18.90 79.09 24.81
N LEU A 940 20.01 79.28 24.06
CA LEU A 940 19.95 79.35 22.60
C LEU A 940 19.59 78.03 21.99
N GLY A 941 20.16 76.94 22.54
CA GLY A 941 19.78 75.56 22.10
C GLY A 941 18.29 75.34 22.34
N GLN A 942 17.73 75.66 23.50
CA GLN A 942 16.31 75.60 23.78
C GLN A 942 15.49 76.44 22.83
N GLY A 943 15.93 77.69 22.52
CA GLY A 943 15.28 78.58 21.58
C GLY A 943 15.22 78.02 20.17
N ARG A 944 16.30 77.32 19.72
CA ARG A 944 16.35 76.60 18.45
C ARG A 944 15.37 75.45 18.42
N ALA A 945 15.35 74.66 19.49
CA ALA A 945 14.37 73.59 19.59
C ALA A 945 12.93 74.13 19.59
N SER A 946 12.66 75.18 20.32
CA SER A 946 11.34 75.83 20.29
C SER A 946 10.94 76.34 18.87
N SER A 947 11.88 77.01 18.16
CA SER A 947 11.64 77.44 16.80
C SER A 947 11.26 76.33 15.85
N ILE A 948 11.91 75.14 15.96
CA ILE A 948 11.58 74.00 15.21
C ILE A 948 10.19 73.43 15.59
N LYS A 949 9.91 73.31 16.87
CA LYS A 949 8.60 72.85 17.36
C LYS A 949 7.49 73.76 16.95
N ASP A 950 7.63 75.06 17.21
CA ASP A 950 6.60 76.05 16.87
C ASP A 950 6.33 76.07 15.36
N TYR A 951 7.33 75.96 14.50
CA TYR A 951 7.18 75.82 13.08
C TYR A 951 6.43 74.55 12.69
N LEU A 952 6.79 73.40 13.23
CA LEU A 952 6.14 72.11 12.95
C LEU A 952 4.70 72.07 13.45
N VAL A 953 4.37 72.70 14.60
CA VAL A 953 3.05 72.70 15.16
C VAL A 953 2.18 73.77 14.48
N ASP A 954 2.65 75.04 14.40
CA ASP A 954 1.85 76.14 13.90
C ASP A 954 1.72 76.12 12.38
N LYS A 955 2.85 76.00 11.65
CA LYS A 955 2.85 75.95 10.17
C LYS A 955 2.68 74.55 9.65
N GLY A 956 3.46 73.65 10.16
CA GLY A 956 3.40 72.22 9.78
C GLY A 956 2.12 71.50 10.20
N LYS A 957 1.27 72.11 11.10
CA LYS A 957 0.05 71.47 11.62
C LYS A 957 0.21 70.08 12.18
N LEU A 958 1.35 69.80 12.83
CA LEU A 958 1.54 68.64 13.63
C LEU A 958 0.88 68.76 15.00
N GLU A 959 0.44 67.65 15.58
CA GLU A 959 -0.09 67.65 16.95
C GLU A 959 1.03 67.95 17.95
N ASP A 960 0.80 68.87 18.86
CA ASP A 960 1.79 69.24 19.91
C ASP A 960 2.30 68.00 20.70
N ALA A 961 1.41 67.07 20.99
CA ALA A 961 1.68 65.82 21.71
C ALA A 961 2.62 64.87 20.97
N ARG A 962 3.01 65.18 19.75
CA ARG A 962 3.93 64.35 18.94
C ARG A 962 5.33 64.94 18.81
N VAL A 963 5.56 66.16 19.34
CA VAL A 963 6.83 66.86 19.25
C VAL A 963 7.34 67.17 20.61
N TYR A 964 8.43 66.59 20.99
CA TYR A 964 9.05 66.67 22.32
C TYR A 964 10.40 67.33 22.30
N PHE A 965 10.78 67.91 23.39
CA PHE A 965 12.14 68.40 23.61
C PHE A 965 13.01 67.41 24.33
N VAL A 966 14.25 67.28 23.88
CA VAL A 966 15.33 66.63 24.63
C VAL A 966 16.18 67.73 25.26
N ASP A 967 16.96 67.39 26.28
CA ASP A 967 17.85 68.34 26.93
C ASP A 967 18.78 69.01 25.92
N ALA A 968 18.89 70.34 26.01
CA ALA A 968 19.75 71.11 25.14
C ALA A 968 21.22 70.71 25.33
N HIS A 969 21.90 70.46 24.22
CA HIS A 969 23.29 69.97 24.21
C HIS A 969 24.30 70.97 23.67
N LEU A 970 25.52 70.95 24.20
CA LEU A 970 26.65 71.72 23.68
C LEU A 970 27.40 70.87 22.62
N GLY A 971 27.22 71.23 21.35
CA GLY A 971 27.83 70.55 20.23
C GLY A 971 29.02 71.30 19.64
N GLN A 972 29.44 70.93 18.46
CA GLN A 972 30.54 71.57 17.70
C GLN A 972 29.90 72.31 16.47
N ALA A 973 30.48 73.45 16.13
CA ALA A 973 30.11 74.16 14.92
C ALA A 973 30.63 73.43 13.67
N GLN A 974 29.89 73.55 12.60
CA GLN A 974 30.33 73.11 11.29
C GLN A 974 31.46 74.01 10.75
N PRO A 975 32.21 73.59 9.72
CA PRO A 975 33.26 74.43 9.11
C PRO A 975 32.80 75.81 8.61
N ASP A 976 31.49 75.89 8.23
CA ASP A 976 30.87 77.12 7.82
C ASP A 976 30.29 78.01 8.96
N GLY A 977 30.57 77.58 10.20
CA GLY A 977 30.15 78.21 11.47
C GLY A 977 28.70 77.89 11.88
N LYS A 978 27.90 77.28 11.07
CA LYS A 978 26.55 76.85 11.44
C LYS A 978 26.52 75.80 12.50
N VAL A 979 25.43 75.67 13.21
CA VAL A 979 25.22 74.64 14.25
C VAL A 979 24.00 73.84 13.89
N ILE A 980 24.20 72.51 13.99
CA ILE A 980 23.15 71.55 13.64
C ILE A 980 22.43 71.11 14.92
N SER A 981 21.11 71.26 14.94
CA SER A 981 20.24 70.64 15.93
C SER A 981 19.72 69.31 15.39
N PRO A 982 20.16 68.19 15.99
CA PRO A 982 19.69 66.90 15.62
C PRO A 982 18.18 66.69 15.94
N LEU A 983 17.54 65.88 15.10
CA LEU A 983 16.20 65.37 15.30
C LEU A 983 16.24 63.88 15.52
N HIS A 984 15.40 63.36 16.40
CA HIS A 984 15.30 61.93 16.65
C HIS A 984 13.85 61.48 16.47
N LEU A 985 13.68 60.28 15.95
CA LEU A 985 12.36 59.68 15.83
C LEU A 985 12.15 58.61 16.91
N ASP A 986 11.02 58.66 17.56
CA ASP A 986 10.56 57.73 18.53
C ASP A 986 9.15 57.22 18.13
N SER A 987 8.78 56.07 18.71
CA SER A 987 7.48 55.42 18.45
C SER A 987 6.71 55.12 19.75
N GLU A 988 7.23 55.48 20.93
CA GLU A 988 6.55 55.20 22.20
C GLU A 988 5.70 56.35 22.75
#